data_c37854f1b96b66bba6ddd34fe3e2c21a
#
_entry.id   c37854f1b96b66bba6ddd34fe3e2c21a
#
_cell.length_a   1.000
_cell.length_b   1.000
_cell.length_c   1.000
_cell.angle_alpha   90.00
_cell.angle_beta   90.00
_cell.angle_gamma   90.00
#
_symmetry.space_group_name_H-M   'P 1'
#
loop_
_entity.id
_entity.type
_entity.pdbx_description
1 polymer ?
#
loop_
_entity_poly.entity_id
_entity_poly.type
_entity_poly.pdbx_seq_one_letter_code
_entity_poly.pdbx_strand_id
1 'polypeptide(L)'
;MKIKYLSTLLFGLMASLTVGAQQLKEFTLEDLNFGGHNYHNMIPQSRYCTWWGDQLVRLEGDACYLVNKTNGKETKLFDKSEVNQWIAPTRSIKVNSLGGAQFPYADKSVVVLRDGAHIYTVDFKKHSLVSETEIADGDNLLESNNKSGAMAILRGKNLFLRLGMKEWQLSKDGSREIVYGQSVHRDEFGIHKGTFFSNDGTKLAFYRMDQSMVVDYPQVTIPEIDYFNHPETQTCSAIAAPDKYPMTGETSHEVTVGVFDSATGKTVYLKAGDPKDRYFTNISWSPDDKTIYMFELNRDQNDCRLVSYDATTGEKTGELYRETDEKYVEPQHPIVFLPWDNSQFIMQSQKDGYNHLYLCTLGKHGSRMAHNTESLEIKQLTQGKWVVLDVLGFNTKRKSIIIASNEISPIQRNLFAVDVKTGKRTRVDETGDGWHNGMLSESGAFIFDKYSSPNVPNNIAIVNTENGKKFSYFRAEDPWKGYNVPEYSCGTVKAADGETDLYWRMVKPTNFDPKKKYPTIVYVYGGPHAHNVDARWHYSSRSWETYMAQNGYLLFILDNRGSENRGKAFEQATFRQLGQEEMKDQMKGVEYLKSLPYVDADRIGVHGWSFGGFMTISLMTNYPDVFKVGVAGGPVIDWHWYEVMYGERYMDTPQTNPEGYKKTSLLYKAKDLKGMLQIITGDNDATVVPQHCLTFIKACIAAGTQPDFFVYPGEPHNMRGHQSTHLHERISQYFFDYLK
;
A
#
# COMPACT_ATOMS: atom_id res chain seq x y z
N MET A 1 -86.39 -14.68 -52.39
CA MET A 1 -85.97 -14.44 -51.04
C MET A 1 -84.59 -15.06 -50.88
N LYS A 2 -83.53 -14.28 -50.95
CA LYS A 2 -82.13 -14.70 -50.94
C LYS A 2 -81.44 -14.03 -49.77
N ILE A 3 -80.97 -14.81 -48.82
CA ILE A 3 -80.20 -14.40 -47.69
C ILE A 3 -78.73 -14.55 -48.08
N LYS A 4 -77.97 -13.44 -48.06
CA LYS A 4 -76.49 -13.41 -48.26
C LYS A 4 -75.81 -13.56 -46.91
N TYR A 5 -74.94 -14.53 -46.80
CA TYR A 5 -74.01 -14.69 -45.67
C TYR A 5 -72.79 -13.81 -45.91
N LEU A 6 -72.49 -12.94 -44.97
CA LEU A 6 -71.27 -12.15 -44.93
C LEU A 6 -70.30 -12.82 -43.92
N SER A 7 -69.27 -13.42 -44.42
CA SER A 7 -68.19 -14.00 -43.56
C SER A 7 -67.12 -12.93 -43.34
N THR A 8 -67.01 -12.49 -42.11
CA THR A 8 -65.97 -11.58 -41.66
C THR A 8 -64.73 -12.37 -41.25
N LEU A 9 -63.65 -12.27 -41.97
CA LEU A 9 -62.33 -12.83 -41.61
C LEU A 9 -61.69 -11.92 -40.58
N LEU A 10 -61.51 -12.40 -39.35
CA LEU A 10 -60.75 -11.76 -38.31
C LEU A 10 -59.27 -12.20 -38.47
N PHE A 11 -58.42 -11.34 -39.02
CA PHE A 11 -56.95 -11.52 -38.94
C PHE A 11 -56.48 -11.07 -37.57
N GLY A 12 -56.23 -12.03 -36.71
CA GLY A 12 -55.52 -11.79 -35.44
C GLY A 12 -54.02 -11.55 -35.70
N LEU A 13 -53.58 -10.29 -35.57
CA LEU A 13 -52.16 -9.96 -35.48
C LEU A 13 -51.63 -10.46 -34.12
N MET A 14 -51.00 -11.63 -34.09
CA MET A 14 -50.10 -11.99 -32.99
C MET A 14 -48.78 -11.17 -33.15
N ALA A 15 -48.72 -10.04 -32.46
CA ALA A 15 -47.46 -9.38 -32.23
C ALA A 15 -46.64 -10.27 -31.24
N SER A 16 -45.75 -11.08 -31.75
CA SER A 16 -44.73 -11.73 -30.96
C SER A 16 -43.78 -10.61 -30.43
N LEU A 17 -44.00 -10.23 -29.19
CA LEU A 17 -43.00 -9.49 -28.41
C LEU A 17 -41.79 -10.42 -28.26
N THR A 18 -40.89 -10.42 -29.22
CA THR A 18 -39.51 -10.83 -28.99
C THR A 18 -38.93 -9.81 -28.03
N VAL A 19 -38.93 -10.13 -26.74
CA VAL A 19 -38.02 -9.53 -25.78
C VAL A 19 -36.65 -9.95 -26.29
N GLY A 20 -36.01 -9.09 -27.08
CA GLY A 20 -34.64 -9.25 -27.46
C GLY A 20 -33.84 -9.27 -26.14
N ALA A 21 -33.27 -10.43 -25.80
CA ALA A 21 -32.30 -10.48 -24.73
C ALA A 21 -31.25 -9.42 -25.06
N GLN A 22 -31.16 -8.39 -24.23
CA GLN A 22 -30.15 -7.33 -24.40
C GLN A 22 -28.79 -8.02 -24.36
N GLN A 23 -28.06 -8.00 -25.48
CA GLN A 23 -26.76 -8.61 -25.55
C GLN A 23 -25.86 -7.87 -24.56
N LEU A 24 -25.32 -8.61 -23.57
CA LEU A 24 -24.39 -8.07 -22.60
C LEU A 24 -23.12 -7.60 -23.31
N LYS A 25 -22.54 -6.51 -22.80
CA LYS A 25 -21.29 -5.96 -23.33
C LYS A 25 -20.12 -6.83 -22.87
N GLU A 26 -19.09 -6.93 -23.70
CA GLU A 26 -17.83 -7.51 -23.33
C GLU A 26 -16.87 -6.38 -22.89
N PHE A 27 -15.98 -6.70 -21.94
CA PHE A 27 -14.97 -5.78 -21.45
C PHE A 27 -13.80 -5.67 -22.42
N THR A 28 -13.21 -4.48 -22.47
CA THR A 28 -11.91 -4.24 -23.12
C THR A 28 -10.85 -3.97 -22.05
N LEU A 29 -9.57 -3.99 -22.41
CA LEU A 29 -8.52 -3.54 -21.50
C LEU A 29 -8.60 -2.03 -21.21
N GLU A 30 -9.15 -1.24 -22.13
CA GLU A 30 -9.45 0.18 -21.91
C GLU A 30 -10.52 0.41 -20.82
N ASP A 31 -11.40 -0.58 -20.61
CA ASP A 31 -12.37 -0.58 -19.51
C ASP A 31 -11.73 -1.00 -18.19
N LEU A 32 -10.91 -2.05 -18.21
CA LEU A 32 -10.51 -2.77 -17.01
C LEU A 32 -9.13 -2.41 -16.49
N ASN A 33 -8.24 -1.85 -17.30
CA ASN A 33 -6.91 -1.44 -16.88
C ASN A 33 -6.93 -0.02 -16.33
N PHE A 34 -6.23 0.23 -15.22
CA PHE A 34 -6.16 1.56 -14.59
C PHE A 34 -5.52 2.64 -15.48
N GLY A 35 -4.77 2.26 -16.52
CA GLY A 35 -4.25 3.15 -17.56
C GLY A 35 -5.20 3.35 -18.75
N GLY A 36 -6.33 2.65 -18.77
CA GLY A 36 -7.31 2.70 -19.87
C GLY A 36 -8.22 3.93 -19.82
N HIS A 37 -8.64 4.37 -20.99
CA HIS A 37 -9.44 5.61 -21.14
C HIS A 37 -10.80 5.55 -20.46
N ASN A 38 -11.41 4.35 -20.35
CA ASN A 38 -12.75 4.17 -19.77
C ASN A 38 -12.73 3.65 -18.34
N TYR A 39 -11.56 3.38 -17.76
CA TYR A 39 -11.41 2.77 -16.45
C TYR A 39 -12.16 3.52 -15.33
N HIS A 40 -12.15 4.86 -15.37
CA HIS A 40 -12.84 5.68 -14.37
C HIS A 40 -14.36 5.44 -14.28
N ASN A 41 -14.98 4.92 -15.36
CA ASN A 41 -16.40 4.56 -15.40
C ASN A 41 -16.64 3.13 -14.85
N MET A 42 -15.58 2.33 -14.72
CA MET A 42 -15.64 0.93 -14.31
C MET A 42 -15.34 0.70 -12.83
N ILE A 43 -14.94 1.74 -12.11
CA ILE A 43 -14.72 1.67 -10.67
C ILE A 43 -15.99 2.05 -9.90
N PRO A 44 -16.28 1.39 -8.77
CA PRO A 44 -17.43 1.75 -7.96
C PRO A 44 -17.37 3.20 -7.49
N GLN A 45 -18.48 3.91 -7.62
CA GLN A 45 -18.59 5.28 -7.14
C GLN A 45 -18.36 5.37 -5.62
N SER A 46 -17.91 6.52 -5.16
CA SER A 46 -17.67 6.80 -3.75
C SER A 46 -18.05 8.23 -3.38
N ARG A 47 -18.10 8.51 -2.08
CA ARG A 47 -18.19 9.87 -1.54
C ARG A 47 -16.90 10.19 -0.82
N TYR A 48 -16.31 11.33 -1.12
CA TYR A 48 -15.13 11.83 -0.44
C TYR A 48 -15.56 12.72 0.71
N CYS A 49 -15.18 12.34 1.93
CA CYS A 49 -15.52 13.06 3.14
C CYS A 49 -14.27 13.28 3.99
N THR A 50 -14.34 14.28 4.87
CA THR A 50 -13.37 14.53 5.93
C THR A 50 -14.09 14.93 7.21
N TRP A 51 -13.36 15.00 8.32
CA TRP A 51 -13.90 15.44 9.59
C TRP A 51 -13.51 16.89 9.89
N TRP A 52 -14.48 17.66 10.36
CA TRP A 52 -14.29 18.93 11.06
C TRP A 52 -14.68 18.71 12.52
N GLY A 53 -13.71 18.37 13.37
CA GLY A 53 -13.97 17.79 14.68
C GLY A 53 -14.81 16.52 14.57
N ASP A 54 -16.03 16.54 15.13
CA ASP A 54 -17.01 15.47 14.99
C ASP A 54 -18.07 15.75 13.91
N GLN A 55 -17.90 16.82 13.12
CA GLN A 55 -18.79 17.11 11.99
C GLN A 55 -18.27 16.45 10.72
N LEU A 56 -19.11 15.70 10.03
CA LEU A 56 -18.75 15.09 8.75
C LEU A 56 -18.97 16.11 7.62
N VAL A 57 -17.94 16.33 6.81
CA VAL A 57 -17.97 17.22 5.66
C VAL A 57 -17.72 16.41 4.40
N ARG A 58 -18.65 16.45 3.45
CA ARG A 58 -18.47 15.90 2.10
C ARG A 58 -17.78 16.92 1.23
N LEU A 59 -16.74 16.46 0.54
CA LEU A 59 -15.91 17.25 -0.36
C LEU A 59 -16.28 16.98 -1.80
N GLU A 60 -16.52 18.04 -2.56
CA GLU A 60 -16.58 18.05 -4.03
C GLU A 60 -15.60 19.09 -4.57
N GLY A 61 -15.30 19.01 -5.86
CA GLY A 61 -14.46 20.01 -6.51
C GLY A 61 -15.00 21.43 -6.38
N ASP A 62 -16.32 21.57 -6.42
CA ASP A 62 -17.00 22.88 -6.45
C ASP A 62 -17.57 23.32 -5.09
N ALA A 63 -17.82 22.42 -4.15
CA ALA A 63 -18.43 22.77 -2.86
C ALA A 63 -18.11 21.79 -1.74
N CYS A 64 -18.22 22.26 -0.50
CA CYS A 64 -18.18 21.46 0.72
C CYS A 64 -19.57 21.42 1.37
N TYR A 65 -19.99 20.26 1.86
CA TYR A 65 -21.31 20.05 2.45
C TYR A 65 -21.19 19.42 3.85
N LEU A 66 -21.90 20.02 4.80
CA LEU A 66 -22.09 19.41 6.11
C LEU A 66 -23.08 18.26 6.01
N VAL A 67 -22.71 17.07 6.47
CA VAL A 67 -23.53 15.87 6.42
C VAL A 67 -24.15 15.59 7.79
N ASN A 68 -25.47 15.48 7.85
CA ASN A 68 -26.16 15.02 9.05
C ASN A 68 -25.93 13.53 9.25
N LYS A 69 -25.27 13.16 10.35
CA LYS A 69 -24.81 11.79 10.65
C LYS A 69 -25.95 10.77 10.92
N THR A 70 -27.21 11.24 11.09
CA THR A 70 -28.34 10.37 11.43
C THR A 70 -29.33 10.15 10.29
N ASN A 71 -29.35 11.05 9.31
CA ASN A 71 -30.29 10.98 8.19
C ASN A 71 -29.67 11.30 6.83
N GLY A 72 -28.36 11.56 6.78
CA GLY A 72 -27.61 11.82 5.55
C GLY A 72 -27.94 13.14 4.83
N LYS A 73 -28.79 14.00 5.43
CA LYS A 73 -29.12 15.29 4.83
C LYS A 73 -27.85 16.14 4.72
N GLU A 74 -27.61 16.66 3.51
CA GLU A 74 -26.49 17.53 3.22
C GLU A 74 -26.92 18.98 3.19
N THR A 75 -26.08 19.83 3.78
CA THR A 75 -26.28 21.29 3.75
C THR A 75 -24.99 21.93 3.27
N LYS A 76 -25.07 22.76 2.24
CA LYS A 76 -23.90 23.47 1.71
C LYS A 76 -23.23 24.26 2.83
N LEU A 77 -21.93 24.06 3.01
CA LEU A 77 -21.11 24.80 3.97
C LEU A 77 -20.53 26.05 3.30
N PHE A 78 -19.94 25.88 2.15
CA PHE A 78 -19.48 26.93 1.24
C PHE A 78 -19.18 26.32 -0.14
N ASP A 79 -19.07 27.18 -1.16
CA ASP A 79 -18.67 26.78 -2.51
C ASP A 79 -17.41 27.52 -2.97
N LYS A 80 -16.86 27.05 -4.08
CA LYS A 80 -15.64 27.58 -4.70
C LYS A 80 -15.74 29.06 -5.07
N SER A 81 -16.93 29.51 -5.50
CA SER A 81 -17.15 30.91 -5.86
C SER A 81 -17.08 31.81 -4.63
N GLU A 82 -17.71 31.38 -3.52
CA GLU A 82 -17.66 32.08 -2.23
C GLU A 82 -16.22 32.18 -1.72
N VAL A 83 -15.48 31.04 -1.72
CA VAL A 83 -14.06 31.02 -1.30
C VAL A 83 -13.24 32.00 -2.13
N ASN A 84 -13.40 31.99 -3.47
CA ASN A 84 -12.68 32.90 -4.33
C ASN A 84 -13.01 34.37 -4.10
N GLN A 85 -14.23 34.69 -3.71
CA GLN A 85 -14.60 36.06 -3.28
C GLN A 85 -13.90 36.46 -1.97
N TRP A 86 -13.76 35.55 -1.02
CA TRP A 86 -13.10 35.80 0.26
C TRP A 86 -11.58 35.98 0.13
N ILE A 87 -10.98 35.34 -0.85
CA ILE A 87 -9.54 35.44 -1.18
C ILE A 87 -9.25 36.65 -2.09
N ALA A 88 -10.17 37.00 -2.99
CA ALA A 88 -10.00 37.90 -4.11
C ALA A 88 -9.70 39.40 -3.83
N PRO A 89 -9.91 40.02 -2.63
CA PRO A 89 -9.51 41.41 -2.45
C PRO A 89 -8.01 41.65 -2.74
N THR A 90 -7.21 40.61 -2.80
CA THR A 90 -5.77 40.71 -2.85
C THR A 90 -5.09 40.11 -4.11
N ARG A 91 -5.74 39.24 -4.92
CA ARG A 91 -5.03 38.53 -6.03
C ARG A 91 -5.88 38.01 -7.19
N SER A 92 -5.17 37.77 -8.33
CA SER A 92 -5.67 37.16 -9.57
C SER A 92 -5.74 35.62 -9.53
N ILE A 93 -5.14 34.96 -8.51
CA ILE A 93 -5.07 33.51 -8.39
C ILE A 93 -6.32 32.99 -7.67
N LYS A 94 -6.92 31.95 -8.21
CA LYS A 94 -8.18 31.37 -7.74
C LYS A 94 -7.98 29.92 -7.34
N VAL A 95 -8.69 29.49 -6.29
CA VAL A 95 -8.82 28.07 -5.96
C VAL A 95 -9.65 27.39 -7.03
N ASN A 96 -9.13 26.31 -7.63
CA ASN A 96 -9.76 25.56 -8.71
C ASN A 96 -10.58 24.37 -8.21
N SER A 97 -10.26 23.83 -7.04
CA SER A 97 -10.96 22.69 -6.46
C SER A 97 -10.97 22.74 -4.92
N LEU A 98 -12.09 22.34 -4.34
CA LEU A 98 -12.27 22.15 -2.90
C LEU A 98 -12.13 20.68 -2.46
N GLY A 99 -11.85 19.77 -3.38
CA GLY A 99 -11.75 18.32 -3.10
C GLY A 99 -10.66 17.93 -2.11
N GLY A 100 -9.66 18.79 -1.91
CA GLY A 100 -8.56 18.62 -0.93
C GLY A 100 -8.70 19.44 0.34
N ALA A 101 -9.87 20.01 0.65
CA ALA A 101 -10.09 20.85 1.82
C ALA A 101 -9.81 20.12 3.14
N GLN A 102 -9.08 20.76 4.04
CA GLN A 102 -8.72 20.22 5.36
C GLN A 102 -9.21 21.15 6.47
N PHE A 103 -9.73 20.57 7.55
CA PHE A 103 -10.29 21.29 8.70
C PHE A 103 -9.44 20.99 9.95
N PRO A 104 -8.35 21.73 10.20
CA PRO A 104 -7.36 21.37 11.23
C PRO A 104 -7.82 21.60 12.67
N TYR A 105 -8.93 22.31 12.88
CA TYR A 105 -9.44 22.65 14.22
C TYR A 105 -10.89 22.23 14.38
N ALA A 106 -11.20 21.49 15.45
CA ALA A 106 -12.57 21.08 15.78
C ALA A 106 -13.51 22.24 16.09
N ASP A 107 -12.99 23.28 16.75
CA ASP A 107 -13.73 24.40 17.35
C ASP A 107 -13.66 25.70 16.53
N LYS A 108 -12.88 25.72 15.44
CA LYS A 108 -12.72 26.90 14.58
C LYS A 108 -13.28 26.65 13.18
N SER A 109 -13.86 27.70 12.61
CA SER A 109 -14.36 27.71 11.23
C SER A 109 -13.25 27.94 10.18
N VAL A 110 -12.13 27.24 10.36
CA VAL A 110 -10.96 27.40 9.51
C VAL A 110 -10.83 26.20 8.58
N VAL A 111 -10.63 26.49 7.29
CA VAL A 111 -10.31 25.51 6.26
C VAL A 111 -8.97 25.85 5.62
N VAL A 112 -8.15 24.85 5.37
CA VAL A 112 -6.90 24.94 4.61
C VAL A 112 -7.15 24.36 3.23
N LEU A 113 -6.80 25.13 2.20
CA LEU A 113 -6.97 24.80 0.79
C LEU A 113 -5.62 24.92 0.09
N ARG A 114 -5.30 23.98 -0.78
CA ARG A 114 -4.10 24.03 -1.62
C ARG A 114 -4.50 24.08 -3.08
N ASP A 115 -3.91 25.02 -3.84
CA ASP A 115 -4.04 25.09 -5.27
C ASP A 115 -2.68 25.41 -5.91
N GLY A 116 -2.10 24.42 -6.57
CA GLY A 116 -0.74 24.53 -7.09
C GLY A 116 0.29 24.82 -5.98
N ALA A 117 1.01 25.93 -6.14
CA ALA A 117 2.01 26.41 -5.20
C ALA A 117 1.42 27.18 -4.00
N HIS A 118 0.11 27.47 -4.00
CA HIS A 118 -0.51 28.30 -2.97
C HIS A 118 -1.25 27.48 -1.93
N ILE A 119 -1.08 27.84 -0.66
CA ILE A 119 -1.83 27.30 0.48
C ILE A 119 -2.58 28.45 1.12
N TYR A 120 -3.93 28.35 1.12
CA TYR A 120 -4.83 29.33 1.69
C TYR A 120 -5.42 28.81 3.00
N THR A 121 -5.36 29.62 4.04
CA THR A 121 -6.11 29.39 5.28
C THR A 121 -7.25 30.40 5.31
N VAL A 122 -8.49 29.91 5.36
CA VAL A 122 -9.70 30.72 5.23
C VAL A 122 -10.61 30.48 6.42
N ASP A 123 -11.16 31.55 7.01
CA ASP A 123 -12.26 31.45 7.99
C ASP A 123 -13.61 31.53 7.22
N PHE A 124 -14.24 30.37 7.03
CA PHE A 124 -15.45 30.27 6.20
C PHE A 124 -16.72 30.78 6.87
N LYS A 125 -16.72 31.11 8.17
CA LYS A 125 -17.82 31.81 8.84
C LYS A 125 -17.63 33.31 8.87
N LYS A 126 -16.39 33.79 8.93
CA LYS A 126 -16.06 35.22 8.83
C LYS A 126 -15.93 35.69 7.39
N HIS A 127 -15.94 34.75 6.42
CA HIS A 127 -15.78 35.01 5.00
C HIS A 127 -14.50 35.79 4.68
N SER A 128 -13.38 35.38 5.28
CA SER A 128 -12.12 36.11 5.17
C SER A 128 -10.92 35.18 5.04
N LEU A 129 -9.92 35.65 4.28
CA LEU A 129 -8.60 35.05 4.24
C LEU A 129 -7.89 35.29 5.58
N VAL A 130 -7.39 34.23 6.20
CA VAL A 130 -6.57 34.27 7.42
C VAL A 130 -5.10 34.37 7.07
N SER A 131 -4.62 33.53 6.17
CA SER A 131 -3.26 33.56 5.67
C SER A 131 -3.15 32.92 4.30
N GLU A 132 -2.14 33.34 3.57
CA GLU A 132 -1.72 32.72 2.32
C GLU A 132 -0.22 32.45 2.42
N THR A 133 0.18 31.29 1.91
CA THR A 133 1.58 30.90 1.79
C THR A 133 1.84 30.39 0.38
N GLU A 134 2.88 30.92 -0.24
CA GLU A 134 3.35 30.45 -1.54
C GLU A 134 4.58 29.56 -1.36
N ILE A 135 4.58 28.43 -2.05
CA ILE A 135 5.74 27.55 -2.19
C ILE A 135 6.50 28.05 -3.40
N ALA A 136 7.73 28.52 -3.20
CA ALA A 136 8.53 29.06 -4.27
C ALA A 136 8.86 28.02 -5.35
N ASP A 137 9.05 28.47 -6.57
CA ASP A 137 9.51 27.59 -7.65
C ASP A 137 10.87 26.94 -7.27
N GLY A 138 10.97 25.63 -7.49
CA GLY A 138 12.13 24.83 -7.08
C GLY A 138 12.09 24.34 -5.62
N ASP A 139 11.08 24.75 -4.81
CA ASP A 139 10.83 24.21 -3.48
C ASP A 139 9.99 22.94 -3.57
N ASN A 140 10.40 21.89 -2.84
CA ASN A 140 9.60 20.69 -2.65
C ASN A 140 9.07 20.64 -1.21
N LEU A 141 7.75 20.78 -1.04
CA LEU A 141 7.10 20.66 0.25
C LEU A 141 7.07 19.19 0.68
N LEU A 142 7.84 18.83 1.69
CA LEU A 142 7.90 17.49 2.26
C LEU A 142 6.73 17.21 3.22
N GLU A 143 6.46 18.16 4.12
CA GLU A 143 5.42 18.03 5.13
C GLU A 143 4.92 19.40 5.56
N SER A 144 3.64 19.52 5.93
CA SER A 144 3.07 20.71 6.56
C SER A 144 2.29 20.34 7.83
N ASN A 145 2.46 21.16 8.88
CA ASN A 145 1.62 21.09 10.07
C ASN A 145 0.50 22.13 9.93
N ASN A 146 -0.70 21.67 9.63
CA ASN A 146 -1.85 22.57 9.34
C ASN A 146 -2.36 23.35 10.56
N LYS A 147 -1.98 22.97 11.80
CA LYS A 147 -2.34 23.71 13.02
C LYS A 147 -1.39 24.89 13.25
N SER A 148 -0.10 24.68 13.18
CA SER A 148 0.90 25.75 13.36
C SER A 148 1.20 26.54 12.08
N GLY A 149 0.92 25.97 10.90
CA GLY A 149 1.35 26.49 9.60
C GLY A 149 2.83 26.26 9.30
N ALA A 150 3.50 25.41 10.08
CA ALA A 150 4.88 25.05 9.85
C ALA A 150 5.03 24.17 8.60
N MET A 151 6.09 24.35 7.85
CA MET A 151 6.39 23.60 6.62
C MET A 151 7.84 23.13 6.60
N ALA A 152 8.04 21.86 6.31
CA ALA A 152 9.35 21.29 5.98
C ALA A 152 9.52 21.30 4.45
N ILE A 153 10.57 21.95 3.97
CA ILE A 153 10.80 22.23 2.55
C ILE A 153 12.17 21.72 2.17
N LEU A 154 12.24 21.01 1.04
CA LEU A 154 13.51 20.66 0.40
C LEU A 154 13.76 21.63 -0.75
N ARG A 155 14.91 22.35 -0.69
CA ARG A 155 15.37 23.30 -1.70
C ARG A 155 16.81 23.00 -2.05
N GLY A 156 17.09 22.73 -3.31
CA GLY A 156 18.45 22.41 -3.75
C GLY A 156 19.09 21.27 -2.93
N LYS A 157 18.31 20.23 -2.58
CA LYS A 157 18.69 19.08 -1.73
C LYS A 157 18.96 19.41 -0.25
N ASN A 158 18.75 20.65 0.18
CA ASN A 158 18.86 21.06 1.58
C ASN A 158 17.49 21.23 2.24
N LEU A 159 17.43 20.88 3.52
CA LEU A 159 16.23 20.96 4.34
C LEU A 159 16.06 22.34 4.94
N PHE A 160 14.84 22.86 4.86
CA PHE A 160 14.42 24.12 5.46
C PHE A 160 13.17 23.91 6.31
N LEU A 161 13.04 24.68 7.37
CA LEU A 161 11.78 24.86 8.11
C LEU A 161 11.28 26.28 7.91
N ARG A 162 10.01 26.44 7.55
CA ARG A 162 9.29 27.71 7.53
C ARG A 162 8.18 27.70 8.57
N LEU A 163 8.10 28.74 9.40
CA LEU A 163 7.01 28.95 10.36
C LEU A 163 6.61 30.43 10.32
N GLY A 164 5.43 30.73 9.80
CA GLY A 164 4.98 32.09 9.51
C GLY A 164 5.93 32.79 8.54
N MET A 165 6.45 33.97 8.95
CA MET A 165 7.39 34.75 8.16
C MET A 165 8.87 34.34 8.35
N LYS A 166 9.15 33.42 9.24
CA LYS A 166 10.52 32.97 9.54
C LYS A 166 10.84 31.69 8.77
N GLU A 167 12.05 31.64 8.25
CA GLU A 167 12.60 30.46 7.60
C GLU A 167 14.00 30.18 8.14
N TRP A 168 14.31 28.91 8.37
CA TRP A 168 15.61 28.43 8.80
C TRP A 168 16.12 27.38 7.84
N GLN A 169 17.37 27.48 7.46
CA GLN A 169 18.09 26.44 6.73
C GLN A 169 18.68 25.44 7.73
N LEU A 170 18.22 24.18 7.69
CA LEU A 170 18.60 23.13 8.63
C LEU A 170 19.84 22.36 8.17
N SER A 171 20.10 22.31 6.87
CA SER A 171 21.25 21.62 6.27
C SER A 171 21.92 22.46 5.19
N LYS A 172 23.22 22.21 4.91
CA LYS A 172 24.02 22.95 3.92
C LYS A 172 24.83 22.05 2.98
N ASP A 173 24.92 20.76 3.28
CA ASP A 173 25.70 19.76 2.58
C ASP A 173 24.82 18.74 1.84
N GLY A 174 23.52 19.06 1.68
CA GLY A 174 22.60 18.23 0.94
C GLY A 174 23.09 17.99 -0.50
N SER A 175 23.18 16.72 -0.87
CA SER A 175 23.70 16.26 -2.16
C SER A 175 22.98 14.99 -2.61
N ARG A 176 23.47 14.33 -3.63
CA ARG A 176 23.01 12.98 -3.98
C ARG A 176 23.40 11.95 -2.92
N GLU A 177 24.56 12.16 -2.30
CA GLU A 177 25.15 11.28 -1.28
C GLU A 177 24.61 11.58 0.11
N ILE A 178 24.30 12.83 0.42
CA ILE A 178 23.80 13.27 1.72
C ILE A 178 22.35 13.74 1.58
N VAL A 179 21.43 12.93 2.06
CA VAL A 179 19.97 13.11 1.87
C VAL A 179 19.34 13.57 3.18
N TYR A 180 18.50 14.60 3.12
CA TYR A 180 17.82 15.19 4.26
C TYR A 180 16.30 15.12 4.12
N GLY A 181 15.60 14.81 5.23
CA GLY A 181 14.16 14.94 5.36
C GLY A 181 13.34 14.04 4.43
N GLN A 182 13.97 13.10 3.76
CA GLN A 182 13.30 12.13 2.90
C GLN A 182 13.25 10.76 3.58
N SER A 183 12.45 9.85 3.04
CA SER A 183 12.39 8.48 3.51
C SER A 183 13.76 7.80 3.41
N VAL A 184 14.01 6.89 4.33
CA VAL A 184 15.28 6.15 4.43
C VAL A 184 15.02 4.66 4.42
N HIS A 185 16.08 3.85 4.43
CA HIS A 185 16.00 2.39 4.48
C HIS A 185 15.08 1.81 3.38
N ARG A 186 15.03 2.48 2.21
CA ARG A 186 14.25 2.10 1.02
C ARG A 186 12.77 1.85 1.32
N ASP A 187 12.18 2.68 2.20
CA ASP A 187 10.78 2.63 2.63
C ASP A 187 10.40 1.35 3.43
N GLU A 188 11.38 0.60 3.89
CA GLU A 188 11.15 -0.55 4.76
C GLU A 188 10.74 -0.13 6.18
N PHE A 189 10.30 -1.08 7.02
CA PHE A 189 9.91 -0.86 8.42
C PHE A 189 8.75 0.12 8.63
N GLY A 190 7.84 0.25 7.65
CA GLY A 190 6.74 1.20 7.70
C GLY A 190 7.16 2.68 7.56
N ILE A 191 8.38 2.94 7.09
CA ILE A 191 8.87 4.30 6.85
C ILE A 191 8.32 4.79 5.50
N HIS A 192 7.66 5.96 5.49
CA HIS A 192 7.11 6.57 4.27
C HIS A 192 7.49 8.05 4.13
N LYS A 193 8.17 8.62 5.13
CA LYS A 193 8.60 10.03 5.16
C LYS A 193 9.87 10.19 6.00
N GLY A 194 10.53 11.34 5.86
CA GLY A 194 11.75 11.63 6.60
C GLY A 194 11.67 12.87 7.49
N THR A 195 10.47 13.43 7.71
CA THR A 195 10.22 14.58 8.58
C THR A 195 9.11 14.29 9.57
N PHE A 196 9.23 14.78 10.81
CA PHE A 196 8.29 14.49 11.90
C PHE A 196 8.15 15.73 12.77
N PHE A 197 7.06 16.48 12.59
CA PHE A 197 6.76 17.62 13.44
C PHE A 197 6.42 17.22 14.88
N SER A 198 6.84 18.04 15.85
CA SER A 198 6.31 18.01 17.21
C SER A 198 4.80 18.28 17.21
N ASN A 199 4.11 17.94 18.30
CA ASN A 199 2.65 18.10 18.39
C ASN A 199 2.22 19.57 18.24
N ASP A 200 3.03 20.50 18.75
CA ASP A 200 2.81 21.96 18.61
C ASP A 200 3.32 22.54 17.28
N GLY A 201 4.09 21.75 16.49
CA GLY A 201 4.67 22.14 15.22
C GLY A 201 5.84 23.13 15.33
N THR A 202 6.41 23.33 16.53
CA THR A 202 7.56 24.24 16.74
C THR A 202 8.91 23.56 16.56
N LYS A 203 8.95 22.23 16.61
CA LYS A 203 10.14 21.42 16.40
C LYS A 203 9.95 20.47 15.24
N LEU A 204 11.06 20.06 14.62
CA LEU A 204 11.08 19.09 13.51
C LEU A 204 12.19 18.07 13.76
N ALA A 205 11.79 16.81 13.95
CA ALA A 205 12.70 15.68 13.81
C ALA A 205 12.82 15.28 12.34
N PHE A 206 14.00 14.89 11.89
CA PHE A 206 14.23 14.54 10.49
C PHE A 206 15.36 13.52 10.33
N TYR A 207 15.27 12.71 9.29
CA TYR A 207 16.37 11.83 8.88
C TYR A 207 17.43 12.60 8.10
N ARG A 208 18.70 12.27 8.39
CA ARG A 208 19.87 12.52 7.55
C ARG A 208 20.47 11.19 7.17
N MET A 209 20.51 10.89 5.89
CA MET A 209 21.09 9.65 5.35
C MET A 209 22.38 9.99 4.61
N ASP A 210 23.46 9.33 4.99
CA ASP A 210 24.73 9.29 4.26
C ASP A 210 24.78 7.99 3.47
N GLN A 211 24.80 8.11 2.15
CA GLN A 211 24.93 6.99 1.22
C GLN A 211 26.17 7.12 0.33
N SER A 212 27.16 7.93 0.75
CA SER A 212 28.40 8.15 -0.01
C SER A 212 29.19 6.86 -0.23
N MET A 213 29.13 5.95 0.76
CA MET A 213 29.78 4.64 0.72
C MET A 213 29.04 3.57 -0.08
N VAL A 214 27.78 3.82 -0.45
CA VAL A 214 26.96 2.85 -1.20
C VAL A 214 27.40 2.83 -2.67
N VAL A 215 27.52 1.64 -3.22
CA VAL A 215 27.89 1.43 -4.62
C VAL A 215 26.80 1.99 -5.55
N ASP A 216 27.23 2.61 -6.64
CA ASP A 216 26.35 3.07 -7.71
C ASP A 216 25.97 1.90 -8.63
N TYR A 217 24.68 1.66 -8.78
CA TYR A 217 24.18 0.85 -9.87
C TYR A 217 24.15 1.70 -11.15
N PRO A 218 24.79 1.25 -12.27
CA PRO A 218 24.97 2.04 -13.48
C PRO A 218 23.68 2.06 -14.34
N GLN A 219 22.68 2.82 -13.91
CA GLN A 219 21.43 3.01 -14.64
C GLN A 219 21.55 4.12 -15.67
N VAL A 220 20.77 4.03 -16.75
CA VAL A 220 20.64 5.07 -17.77
C VAL A 220 19.19 5.47 -17.93
N THR A 221 18.98 6.74 -18.27
CA THR A 221 17.66 7.24 -18.69
C THR A 221 17.71 7.54 -20.18
N ILE A 222 16.73 7.02 -20.92
CA ILE A 222 16.51 7.35 -22.31
C ILE A 222 15.53 8.52 -22.34
N PRO A 223 15.91 9.71 -22.86
CA PRO A 223 15.03 10.86 -22.90
C PRO A 223 13.79 10.58 -23.75
N GLU A 224 12.63 11.07 -23.31
CA GLU A 224 11.43 11.11 -24.13
C GLU A 224 11.67 12.04 -25.34
N ILE A 225 11.25 11.60 -26.53
CA ILE A 225 11.38 12.38 -27.75
C ILE A 225 9.98 12.69 -28.26
N ASP A 226 9.66 13.97 -28.31
CA ASP A 226 8.46 14.44 -28.99
C ASP A 226 8.72 14.57 -30.50
N TYR A 227 8.73 13.45 -31.19
CA TYR A 227 8.95 13.39 -32.64
C TYR A 227 7.91 14.15 -33.46
N PHE A 228 6.72 14.39 -32.90
CA PHE A 228 5.64 15.00 -33.64
C PHE A 228 5.64 16.53 -33.55
N ASN A 229 6.02 17.08 -32.38
CA ASN A 229 5.94 18.51 -32.15
C ASN A 229 7.31 19.20 -32.25
N HIS A 230 8.38 18.56 -31.79
CA HIS A 230 9.72 19.17 -31.71
C HIS A 230 10.87 18.23 -32.05
N PRO A 231 10.88 17.57 -33.23
CA PRO A 231 11.90 16.56 -33.55
C PRO A 231 13.30 17.16 -33.68
N GLU A 232 13.42 18.45 -34.04
CA GLU A 232 14.68 19.12 -34.32
C GLU A 232 15.42 19.65 -33.07
N THR A 233 14.74 19.72 -31.93
CA THR A 233 15.31 20.35 -30.72
C THR A 233 15.78 19.35 -29.66
N GLN A 234 15.58 18.03 -29.88
CA GLN A 234 15.81 17.02 -28.87
C GLN A 234 17.11 16.24 -29.13
N THR A 235 17.94 16.13 -28.09
CA THR A 235 19.09 15.22 -28.09
C THR A 235 18.62 13.83 -27.70
N CYS A 236 18.90 12.84 -28.56
CA CYS A 236 18.50 11.44 -28.37
C CYS A 236 19.52 10.62 -27.58
N SER A 237 20.51 11.26 -26.96
CA SER A 237 21.56 10.55 -26.22
C SER A 237 21.02 10.05 -24.87
N ALA A 238 21.26 8.78 -24.58
CA ALA A 238 21.04 8.24 -23.24
C ALA A 238 21.87 8.98 -22.20
N ILE A 239 21.31 9.23 -21.04
CA ILE A 239 21.91 9.98 -19.94
C ILE A 239 22.21 9.01 -18.81
N ALA A 240 23.45 9.04 -18.27
CA ALA A 240 23.78 8.28 -17.08
C ALA A 240 22.93 8.74 -15.88
N ALA A 241 22.22 7.83 -15.24
CA ALA A 241 21.37 8.08 -14.08
C ALA A 241 21.64 7.03 -12.99
N PRO A 242 22.89 6.92 -12.47
CA PRO A 242 23.26 5.89 -11.51
C PRO A 242 22.42 6.01 -10.23
N ASP A 243 21.98 4.89 -9.70
CA ASP A 243 21.24 4.80 -8.44
C ASP A 243 22.10 4.23 -7.31
N LYS A 244 21.95 4.78 -6.11
CA LYS A 244 22.55 4.23 -4.90
C LYS A 244 21.78 2.99 -4.46
N TYR A 245 22.31 1.82 -4.76
CA TYR A 245 21.63 0.56 -4.52
C TYR A 245 22.52 -0.38 -3.67
N PRO A 246 22.31 -0.41 -2.34
CA PRO A 246 23.06 -1.32 -1.47
C PRO A 246 22.53 -2.75 -1.66
N MET A 247 23.33 -3.65 -2.23
CA MET A 247 22.96 -5.04 -2.43
C MET A 247 23.28 -5.87 -1.18
N THR A 248 22.62 -7.03 -1.02
CA THR A 248 22.82 -7.92 0.13
C THR A 248 24.29 -8.29 0.32
N GLY A 249 24.76 -8.21 1.56
CA GLY A 249 26.15 -8.46 1.92
C GLY A 249 27.12 -7.31 1.64
N GLU A 250 26.67 -6.22 1.00
CA GLU A 250 27.48 -5.05 0.71
C GLU A 250 27.36 -3.95 1.78
N THR A 251 28.15 -2.90 1.64
CA THR A 251 28.08 -1.73 2.51
C THR A 251 26.78 -0.99 2.28
N SER A 252 26.02 -0.74 3.36
CA SER A 252 24.78 -0.01 3.36
C SER A 252 24.98 1.47 3.74
N HIS A 253 23.96 2.28 3.54
CA HIS A 253 23.92 3.68 3.98
C HIS A 253 23.82 3.80 5.52
N GLU A 254 24.19 4.94 6.03
CA GLU A 254 24.17 5.31 7.44
C GLU A 254 23.15 6.40 7.70
N VAL A 255 22.28 6.24 8.70
CA VAL A 255 21.22 7.21 9.03
C VAL A 255 21.46 7.79 10.41
N THR A 256 21.24 9.09 10.54
CA THR A 256 21.16 9.80 11.81
C THR A 256 19.88 10.61 11.89
N VAL A 257 19.43 10.91 13.12
CA VAL A 257 18.22 11.70 13.36
C VAL A 257 18.58 13.05 13.94
N GLY A 258 18.22 14.13 13.23
CA GLY A 258 18.33 15.50 13.69
C GLY A 258 17.02 15.98 14.27
N VAL A 259 17.10 16.88 15.28
CA VAL A 259 15.96 17.58 15.86
C VAL A 259 16.24 19.07 15.83
N PHE A 260 15.45 19.81 15.08
CA PHE A 260 15.48 21.27 15.03
C PHE A 260 14.45 21.89 15.95
N ASP A 261 14.82 22.94 16.66
CA ASP A 261 13.93 23.72 17.53
C ASP A 261 13.87 25.18 17.04
N SER A 262 12.68 25.63 16.60
CA SER A 262 12.46 26.97 16.05
C SER A 262 12.59 28.08 17.12
N ALA A 263 12.42 27.77 18.39
CA ALA A 263 12.57 28.73 19.48
C ALA A 263 14.06 29.11 19.69
N THR A 264 14.96 28.14 19.53
CA THR A 264 16.40 28.33 19.69
C THR A 264 17.12 28.55 18.37
N GLY A 265 16.54 28.16 17.25
CA GLY A 265 17.15 28.14 15.93
C GLY A 265 18.29 27.12 15.79
N LYS A 266 18.34 26.10 16.64
CA LYS A 266 19.42 25.10 16.67
C LYS A 266 18.93 23.72 16.30
N THR A 267 19.81 22.96 15.66
CA THR A 267 19.67 21.52 15.43
C THR A 267 20.58 20.75 16.39
N VAL A 268 20.06 19.72 17.00
CA VAL A 268 20.83 18.69 17.71
C VAL A 268 20.65 17.35 17.03
N TYR A 269 21.66 16.50 17.05
CA TYR A 269 21.54 15.12 16.56
C TYR A 269 21.40 14.16 17.75
N LEU A 270 20.53 13.17 17.62
CA LEU A 270 20.35 12.13 18.63
C LEU A 270 21.65 11.32 18.77
N LYS A 271 22.09 11.13 20.00
CA LYS A 271 23.34 10.42 20.31
C LYS A 271 23.10 8.91 20.39
N ALA A 272 22.66 8.32 19.28
CA ALA A 272 22.35 6.91 19.18
C ALA A 272 23.59 6.00 19.02
N GLY A 273 24.78 6.59 18.95
CA GLY A 273 26.04 5.87 18.71
C GLY A 273 26.36 5.72 17.23
N ASP A 274 27.18 4.72 16.88
CA ASP A 274 27.59 4.45 15.51
C ASP A 274 26.35 4.03 14.66
N PRO A 275 26.04 4.73 13.57
CA PRO A 275 24.91 4.40 12.70
C PRO A 275 25.18 3.22 11.75
N LYS A 276 26.42 2.75 11.68
CA LYS A 276 26.82 1.65 10.80
C LYS A 276 26.11 0.36 11.15
N ASP A 277 25.58 -0.30 10.12
CA ASP A 277 24.89 -1.60 10.25
C ASP A 277 23.71 -1.58 11.25
N ARG A 278 22.95 -0.47 11.24
CA ARG A 278 21.76 -0.25 12.08
C ARG A 278 20.69 0.49 11.33
N TYR A 279 19.44 0.29 11.78
CA TYR A 279 18.26 0.96 11.25
C TYR A 279 17.56 1.73 12.37
N PHE A 280 17.19 2.99 12.09
CA PHE A 280 16.45 3.88 12.99
C PHE A 280 15.06 4.13 12.41
N THR A 281 14.02 3.64 13.10
CA THR A 281 12.69 3.53 12.51
C THR A 281 11.61 4.08 13.44
N ASN A 282 10.44 4.39 12.88
CA ASN A 282 9.21 4.63 13.63
C ASN A 282 9.31 5.72 14.69
N ILE A 283 9.78 6.91 14.29
CA ILE A 283 9.96 8.07 15.18
C ILE A 283 8.60 8.55 15.73
N SER A 284 8.55 8.77 17.04
CA SER A 284 7.40 9.35 17.76
C SER A 284 7.82 10.44 18.74
N TRP A 285 7.00 11.46 18.87
CA TRP A 285 7.15 12.50 19.89
C TRP A 285 6.38 12.15 21.16
N SER A 286 6.96 12.52 22.33
CA SER A 286 6.18 12.58 23.57
C SER A 286 5.08 13.65 23.46
N PRO A 287 3.98 13.53 24.23
CA PRO A 287 2.91 14.53 24.22
C PRO A 287 3.32 15.96 24.63
N ASP A 288 4.42 16.11 25.37
CA ASP A 288 5.00 17.38 25.82
C ASP A 288 6.13 17.90 24.92
N ASP A 289 6.38 17.26 23.77
CA ASP A 289 7.39 17.63 22.77
C ASP A 289 8.83 17.72 23.31
N LYS A 290 9.17 16.94 24.36
CA LYS A 290 10.51 16.93 24.97
C LYS A 290 11.32 15.68 24.69
N THR A 291 10.65 14.58 24.31
CA THR A 291 11.29 13.29 24.10
C THR A 291 10.97 12.74 22.72
N ILE A 292 11.99 12.18 22.09
CA ILE A 292 11.85 11.37 20.87
C ILE A 292 11.94 9.90 21.25
N TYR A 293 11.02 9.11 20.75
CA TYR A 293 11.05 7.64 20.80
C TYR A 293 11.28 7.11 19.40
N MET A 294 12.11 6.09 19.27
CA MET A 294 12.29 5.36 18.02
C MET A 294 12.65 3.91 18.26
N PHE A 295 12.38 3.06 17.28
CA PHE A 295 12.90 1.71 17.26
C PHE A 295 14.29 1.69 16.61
N GLU A 296 15.23 1.06 17.28
CA GLU A 296 16.58 0.77 16.81
C GLU A 296 16.68 -0.72 16.50
N LEU A 297 17.07 -1.04 15.27
CA LEU A 297 17.17 -2.40 14.79
C LEU A 297 18.61 -2.65 14.30
N ASN A 298 19.20 -3.80 14.65
CA ASN A 298 20.49 -4.21 14.11
C ASN A 298 20.36 -4.64 12.64
N ARG A 299 21.46 -4.74 11.91
CA ARG A 299 21.48 -5.14 10.50
C ARG A 299 20.91 -6.54 10.26
N ASP A 300 21.16 -7.49 11.16
CA ASP A 300 20.59 -8.84 11.10
C ASP A 300 19.08 -8.84 11.37
N GLN A 301 18.50 -7.69 11.74
CA GLN A 301 17.07 -7.46 11.97
C GLN A 301 16.45 -8.41 12.99
N ASN A 302 17.21 -8.88 13.94
CA ASN A 302 16.77 -9.85 14.97
C ASN A 302 16.88 -9.32 16.41
N ASP A 303 17.34 -8.08 16.61
CA ASP A 303 17.42 -7.37 17.89
C ASP A 303 16.86 -5.95 17.72
N CYS A 304 15.62 -5.75 18.15
CA CYS A 304 14.87 -4.50 18.05
C CYS A 304 14.68 -3.88 19.42
N ARG A 305 14.97 -2.57 19.56
CA ARG A 305 14.90 -1.85 20.83
C ARG A 305 14.08 -0.58 20.70
N LEU A 306 13.17 -0.32 21.64
CA LEU A 306 12.53 0.97 21.80
C LEU A 306 13.38 1.85 22.70
N VAL A 307 13.85 2.96 22.16
CA VAL A 307 14.78 3.88 22.84
C VAL A 307 14.20 5.28 22.90
N SER A 308 14.46 5.99 24.01
CA SER A 308 14.05 7.38 24.22
C SER A 308 15.24 8.33 24.25
N TYR A 309 15.05 9.55 23.70
CA TYR A 309 16.05 10.61 23.61
C TYR A 309 15.48 11.97 24.06
N ASP A 310 16.26 12.75 24.77
CA ASP A 310 15.93 14.14 25.04
C ASP A 310 16.01 14.96 23.76
N ALA A 311 14.91 15.59 23.37
CA ALA A 311 14.80 16.32 22.10
C ALA A 311 15.62 17.65 22.08
N THR A 312 16.10 18.12 23.22
CA THR A 312 16.88 19.38 23.35
C THR A 312 18.38 19.13 23.31
N THR A 313 18.85 18.03 23.91
CA THR A 313 20.28 17.70 24.06
C THR A 313 20.74 16.57 23.15
N GLY A 314 19.79 15.80 22.59
CA GLY A 314 20.04 14.59 21.85
C GLY A 314 20.52 13.40 22.68
N GLU A 315 20.62 13.55 24.02
CA GLU A 315 21.09 12.49 24.90
C GLU A 315 20.09 11.32 24.98
N LYS A 316 20.60 10.09 24.97
CA LYS A 316 19.81 8.89 25.26
C LYS A 316 19.33 8.93 26.70
N THR A 317 18.02 8.85 26.89
CA THR A 317 17.38 8.88 28.23
C THR A 317 17.02 7.50 28.74
N GLY A 318 16.76 6.53 27.85
CA GLY A 318 16.46 5.17 28.28
C GLY A 318 16.36 4.18 27.13
N GLU A 319 16.53 2.90 27.45
CA GLU A 319 16.12 1.76 26.62
C GLU A 319 14.92 1.13 27.30
N LEU A 320 13.75 1.26 26.68
CA LEU A 320 12.47 0.95 27.32
C LEU A 320 12.01 -0.48 27.07
N TYR A 321 12.34 -1.02 25.91
CA TYR A 321 11.89 -2.34 25.48
C TYR A 321 12.91 -2.95 24.54
N ARG A 322 13.01 -4.29 24.58
CA ARG A 322 13.81 -5.06 23.64
C ARG A 322 13.05 -6.30 23.19
N GLU A 323 13.04 -6.55 21.89
CA GLU A 323 12.49 -7.74 21.26
C GLU A 323 13.57 -8.41 20.41
N THR A 324 13.75 -9.71 20.60
CA THR A 324 14.67 -10.53 19.80
C THR A 324 13.92 -11.71 19.21
N ASP A 325 14.37 -12.16 18.05
CA ASP A 325 13.82 -13.34 17.38
C ASP A 325 14.98 -14.15 16.76
N GLU A 326 14.82 -15.45 16.63
CA GLU A 326 15.84 -16.31 15.98
C GLU A 326 15.92 -16.06 14.47
N LYS A 327 14.86 -15.49 13.87
CA LYS A 327 14.78 -15.16 12.45
C LYS A 327 14.86 -13.66 12.27
N TYR A 328 13.73 -12.94 12.44
CA TYR A 328 13.71 -11.48 12.35
C TYR A 328 12.55 -10.86 13.14
N VAL A 329 12.75 -9.60 13.54
CA VAL A 329 11.75 -8.70 14.10
C VAL A 329 11.52 -7.58 13.09
N GLU A 330 10.28 -7.26 12.80
CA GLU A 330 9.91 -6.23 11.85
C GLU A 330 9.05 -5.14 12.50
N PRO A 331 9.65 -4.04 12.98
CA PRO A 331 8.91 -2.90 13.54
C PRO A 331 8.24 -2.10 12.41
N GLN A 332 6.91 -2.23 12.30
CA GLN A 332 6.13 -1.59 11.23
C GLN A 332 5.41 -0.32 11.68
N HIS A 333 5.27 -0.10 12.98
CA HIS A 333 4.41 0.96 13.51
C HIS A 333 5.10 1.74 14.63
N PRO A 334 4.98 3.09 14.63
CA PRO A 334 5.41 3.91 15.75
C PRO A 334 4.54 3.65 16.99
N ILE A 335 5.06 3.98 18.17
CA ILE A 335 4.25 4.02 19.38
C ILE A 335 3.25 5.19 19.31
N VAL A 336 2.07 5.01 19.93
CA VAL A 336 1.01 6.03 19.93
C VAL A 336 0.55 6.30 21.34
N PHE A 337 0.77 7.53 21.83
CA PHE A 337 0.38 7.93 23.18
C PHE A 337 -1.15 8.02 23.32
N LEU A 338 -1.65 7.68 24.51
CA LEU A 338 -3.06 7.84 24.85
C LEU A 338 -3.39 9.33 25.01
N PRO A 339 -4.43 9.87 24.36
CA PRO A 339 -4.74 11.30 24.43
C PRO A 339 -5.26 11.77 25.81
N TRP A 340 -5.43 10.88 26.76
CA TRP A 340 -5.88 11.17 28.12
C TRP A 340 -4.87 10.82 29.21
N ASP A 341 -3.70 10.24 28.84
CA ASP A 341 -2.65 9.86 29.78
C ASP A 341 -1.29 9.90 29.10
N ASN A 342 -0.55 10.96 29.36
CA ASN A 342 0.78 11.17 28.77
C ASN A 342 1.86 10.18 29.22
N SER A 343 1.56 9.35 30.25
CA SER A 343 2.46 8.31 30.72
C SER A 343 2.21 6.96 30.05
N GLN A 344 1.18 6.84 29.20
CA GLN A 344 0.79 5.59 28.56
C GLN A 344 0.78 5.70 27.04
N PHE A 345 1.24 4.65 26.40
CA PHE A 345 1.21 4.52 24.95
C PHE A 345 0.85 3.10 24.50
N ILE A 346 0.42 2.97 23.27
CA ILE A 346 0.20 1.69 22.60
C ILE A 346 1.44 1.35 21.75
N MET A 347 1.93 0.14 21.92
CA MET A 347 2.94 -0.50 21.09
C MET A 347 2.31 -1.69 20.37
N GLN A 348 2.68 -1.91 19.12
CA GLN A 348 2.33 -3.11 18.35
C GLN A 348 3.54 -4.03 18.30
N SER A 349 3.33 -5.34 18.47
CA SER A 349 4.39 -6.35 18.41
C SER A 349 3.83 -7.72 18.03
N GLN A 350 4.63 -8.51 17.34
CA GLN A 350 4.36 -9.92 17.01
C GLN A 350 5.02 -10.91 18.00
N LYS A 351 5.44 -10.45 19.17
CA LYS A 351 6.21 -11.26 20.13
C LYS A 351 5.51 -12.53 20.62
N ASP A 352 4.18 -12.57 20.57
CA ASP A 352 3.36 -13.74 20.92
C ASP A 352 2.96 -14.59 19.70
N GLY A 353 3.49 -14.27 18.51
CA GLY A 353 3.22 -14.96 17.25
C GLY A 353 2.25 -14.23 16.30
N TYR A 354 1.54 -13.21 16.78
CA TYR A 354 0.61 -12.41 15.97
C TYR A 354 0.76 -10.93 16.31
N ASN A 355 0.49 -10.02 15.37
CA ASN A 355 0.54 -8.59 15.66
C ASN A 355 -0.61 -8.19 16.58
N HIS A 356 -0.26 -7.82 17.82
CA HIS A 356 -1.20 -7.42 18.86
C HIS A 356 -0.83 -6.09 19.52
N LEU A 357 -1.82 -5.54 20.26
CA LEU A 357 -1.66 -4.29 21.02
C LEU A 357 -1.14 -4.58 22.43
N TYR A 358 -0.15 -3.78 22.83
CA TYR A 358 0.42 -3.74 24.16
C TYR A 358 0.26 -2.33 24.72
N LEU A 359 -0.40 -2.20 25.89
CA LEU A 359 -0.43 -0.97 26.67
C LEU A 359 0.86 -0.89 27.48
N CYS A 360 1.63 0.14 27.21
CA CYS A 360 2.88 0.42 27.88
C CYS A 360 2.71 1.62 28.82
N THR A 361 3.15 1.50 30.07
CA THR A 361 3.11 2.57 31.07
C THR A 361 4.52 2.94 31.48
N LEU A 362 4.90 4.20 31.31
CA LEU A 362 6.19 4.75 31.74
C LEU A 362 6.22 4.83 33.29
N GLY A 363 7.27 4.29 33.90
CA GLY A 363 7.46 4.39 35.33
C GLY A 363 7.60 5.85 35.79
N LYS A 364 7.16 6.16 37.00
CA LYS A 364 7.37 7.48 37.60
C LYS A 364 8.85 7.70 37.81
N HIS A 365 9.39 8.82 37.32
CA HIS A 365 10.75 9.26 37.63
C HIS A 365 10.96 9.34 39.14
N GLY A 366 11.53 8.29 39.72
CA GLY A 366 12.03 8.29 41.06
C GLY A 366 13.53 8.58 41.05
N SER A 367 13.89 9.83 41.40
CA SER A 367 15.27 10.23 41.76
C SER A 367 16.28 10.42 40.62
N ARG A 368 16.74 11.65 40.51
CA ARG A 368 17.87 12.12 39.70
C ARG A 368 19.20 11.48 40.16
N MET A 369 19.43 10.25 39.90
CA MET A 369 20.82 9.69 39.96
C MET A 369 20.88 8.32 39.29
N ALA A 370 21.89 8.19 38.41
CA ALA A 370 22.45 6.98 37.85
C ALA A 370 21.57 6.16 36.90
N HIS A 371 21.95 6.13 35.64
CA HIS A 371 21.80 5.04 34.65
C HIS A 371 20.65 4.04 34.87
N ASN A 372 19.43 4.52 35.15
CA ASN A 372 18.28 3.65 35.34
C ASN A 372 17.48 3.61 34.02
N THR A 373 17.45 2.44 33.41
CA THR A 373 16.40 1.98 32.54
C THR A 373 15.07 2.37 33.16
N GLU A 374 14.32 3.27 32.52
CA GLU A 374 12.92 3.51 32.89
C GLU A 374 12.20 2.17 32.82
N SER A 375 11.62 1.72 33.92
CA SER A 375 10.86 0.49 33.96
C SER A 375 9.58 0.69 33.16
N LEU A 376 9.46 0.00 32.02
CA LEU A 376 8.23 -0.02 31.23
C LEU A 376 7.34 -1.17 31.75
N GLU A 377 6.16 -0.82 32.25
CA GLU A 377 5.12 -1.81 32.54
C GLU A 377 4.37 -2.11 31.24
N ILE A 378 4.34 -3.38 30.82
CA ILE A 378 3.72 -3.80 29.56
C ILE A 378 2.55 -4.73 29.85
N LYS A 379 1.35 -4.35 29.39
CA LYS A 379 0.14 -5.16 29.46
C LYS A 379 -0.35 -5.48 28.05
N GLN A 380 -0.49 -6.75 27.72
CA GLN A 380 -1.11 -7.17 26.46
C GLN A 380 -2.62 -6.86 26.48
N LEU A 381 -3.13 -6.14 25.48
CA LEU A 381 -4.55 -5.77 25.35
C LEU A 381 -5.33 -6.69 24.44
N THR A 382 -4.69 -7.19 23.37
CA THR A 382 -5.33 -8.09 22.40
C THR A 382 -4.52 -9.39 22.29
N GLN A 383 -5.20 -10.48 22.02
CA GLN A 383 -4.59 -11.80 21.88
C GLN A 383 -5.45 -12.72 21.02
N GLY A 384 -4.84 -13.75 20.41
CA GLY A 384 -5.53 -14.75 19.61
C GLY A 384 -4.79 -15.05 18.29
N LYS A 385 -5.31 -15.99 17.51
CA LYS A 385 -4.74 -16.39 16.20
C LYS A 385 -5.26 -15.47 15.08
N TRP A 386 -5.03 -14.18 15.22
CA TRP A 386 -5.43 -13.11 14.31
C TRP A 386 -4.53 -11.90 14.53
N VAL A 387 -4.56 -10.93 13.62
CA VAL A 387 -3.70 -9.75 13.68
C VAL A 387 -4.49 -8.46 13.79
N VAL A 388 -3.95 -7.49 14.53
CA VAL A 388 -4.30 -6.07 14.40
C VAL A 388 -3.69 -5.59 13.10
N LEU A 389 -4.55 -5.10 12.19
CA LEU A 389 -4.13 -4.60 10.88
C LEU A 389 -3.80 -3.10 10.93
N ASP A 390 -4.46 -2.36 11.85
CA ASP A 390 -4.27 -0.92 11.97
C ASP A 390 -4.83 -0.38 13.28
N VAL A 391 -4.25 0.72 13.78
CA VAL A 391 -4.77 1.51 14.90
C VAL A 391 -5.32 2.82 14.34
N LEU A 392 -6.65 2.93 14.24
CA LEU A 392 -7.32 4.08 13.62
C LEU A 392 -7.33 5.31 14.54
N GLY A 393 -7.19 5.13 15.85
CA GLY A 393 -7.21 6.20 16.85
C GLY A 393 -7.99 5.83 18.12
N PHE A 394 -8.54 6.83 18.79
CA PHE A 394 -9.08 6.68 20.14
C PHE A 394 -10.48 7.26 20.27
N ASN A 395 -11.36 6.56 20.97
CA ASN A 395 -12.56 7.17 21.55
C ASN A 395 -12.21 7.70 22.95
N THR A 396 -12.05 9.00 23.07
CA THR A 396 -11.56 9.66 24.30
C THR A 396 -12.54 9.55 25.46
N LYS A 397 -13.85 9.54 25.18
CA LYS A 397 -14.90 9.41 26.19
C LYS A 397 -15.04 7.98 26.71
N ARG A 398 -14.95 6.98 25.83
CA ARG A 398 -15.05 5.58 26.19
C ARG A 398 -13.73 4.97 26.65
N LYS A 399 -12.63 5.71 26.54
CA LYS A 399 -11.27 5.23 26.84
C LYS A 399 -10.95 3.93 26.09
N SER A 400 -11.28 3.90 24.81
CA SER A 400 -11.05 2.76 23.93
C SER A 400 -10.19 3.12 22.72
N ILE A 401 -9.48 2.12 22.21
CA ILE A 401 -8.71 2.19 20.99
C ILE A 401 -9.59 1.65 19.88
N ILE A 402 -9.67 2.37 18.76
CA ILE A 402 -10.36 1.88 17.57
C ILE A 402 -9.33 1.25 16.64
N ILE A 403 -9.53 -0.02 16.33
CA ILE A 403 -8.63 -0.82 15.50
C ILE A 403 -9.35 -1.42 14.31
N ALA A 404 -8.57 -1.77 13.30
CA ALA A 404 -8.94 -2.73 12.29
C ALA A 404 -8.23 -4.05 12.56
N SER A 405 -8.92 -5.17 12.42
CA SER A 405 -8.35 -6.51 12.59
C SER A 405 -8.99 -7.54 11.68
N ASN A 406 -8.33 -8.68 11.52
CA ASN A 406 -8.87 -9.83 10.80
C ASN A 406 -9.35 -10.94 11.75
N GLU A 407 -9.80 -10.56 12.94
CA GLU A 407 -10.27 -11.48 14.00
C GLU A 407 -11.40 -12.41 13.54
N ILE A 408 -12.26 -11.95 12.60
CA ILE A 408 -13.40 -12.73 12.09
C ILE A 408 -12.95 -13.74 11.05
N SER A 409 -12.08 -13.31 10.13
CA SER A 409 -11.52 -14.16 9.07
C SER A 409 -10.24 -13.56 8.52
N PRO A 410 -9.24 -14.39 8.16
CA PRO A 410 -8.00 -13.89 7.54
C PRO A 410 -8.19 -13.03 6.28
N ILE A 411 -9.29 -13.20 5.57
CA ILE A 411 -9.61 -12.45 4.35
C ILE A 411 -10.53 -11.23 4.60
N GLN A 412 -10.90 -10.98 5.86
CA GLN A 412 -11.75 -9.84 6.24
C GLN A 412 -10.97 -8.79 7.02
N ARG A 413 -11.43 -7.56 6.94
CA ARG A 413 -10.97 -6.45 7.77
C ARG A 413 -12.19 -5.83 8.45
N ASN A 414 -12.24 -5.93 9.78
CA ASN A 414 -13.36 -5.44 10.58
C ASN A 414 -12.86 -4.45 11.64
N LEU A 415 -13.76 -3.56 12.08
CA LEU A 415 -13.43 -2.49 13.02
C LEU A 415 -13.92 -2.82 14.42
N PHE A 416 -13.03 -2.66 15.41
CA PHE A 416 -13.32 -2.94 16.80
C PHE A 416 -12.91 -1.78 17.71
N ALA A 417 -13.68 -1.54 18.77
CA ALA A 417 -13.27 -0.74 19.91
C ALA A 417 -12.70 -1.67 20.98
N VAL A 418 -11.47 -1.41 21.40
CA VAL A 418 -10.77 -2.14 22.46
C VAL A 418 -10.73 -1.28 23.71
N ASP A 419 -11.39 -1.70 24.77
CA ASP A 419 -11.36 -1.03 26.06
C ASP A 419 -9.96 -1.13 26.68
N VAL A 420 -9.33 0.01 26.98
CA VAL A 420 -7.92 0.06 27.42
C VAL A 420 -7.73 -0.60 28.80
N LYS A 421 -8.74 -0.56 29.66
CA LYS A 421 -8.65 -1.14 31.00
C LYS A 421 -8.78 -2.66 31.00
N THR A 422 -9.73 -3.19 30.21
CA THR A 422 -10.11 -4.60 30.24
C THR A 422 -9.62 -5.42 29.07
N GLY A 423 -9.27 -4.77 27.94
CA GLY A 423 -8.98 -5.42 26.67
C GLY A 423 -10.25 -5.96 25.95
N LYS A 424 -11.45 -5.69 26.50
CA LYS A 424 -12.70 -6.13 25.87
C LYS A 424 -12.87 -5.47 24.50
N ARG A 425 -13.15 -6.28 23.50
CA ARG A 425 -13.42 -5.82 22.13
C ARG A 425 -14.91 -5.76 21.84
N THR A 426 -15.31 -4.73 21.14
CA THR A 426 -16.70 -4.54 20.65
C THR A 426 -16.63 -4.12 19.19
N ARG A 427 -17.33 -4.83 18.31
CA ARG A 427 -17.37 -4.50 16.88
C ARG A 427 -18.07 -3.15 16.65
N VAL A 428 -17.47 -2.28 15.83
CA VAL A 428 -17.93 -0.91 15.58
C VAL A 428 -18.02 -0.54 14.09
N ASP A 429 -18.01 -1.51 13.19
CA ASP A 429 -18.25 -1.30 11.77
C ASP A 429 -19.73 -1.52 11.39
N GLU A 430 -20.09 -1.29 10.13
CA GLU A 430 -21.35 -1.73 9.56
C GLU A 430 -21.42 -3.27 9.60
N THR A 431 -22.62 -3.82 9.77
CA THR A 431 -22.79 -5.28 9.79
C THR A 431 -22.61 -5.86 8.38
N GLY A 432 -21.85 -6.92 8.29
CA GLY A 432 -21.57 -7.65 7.05
C GLY A 432 -20.17 -8.23 7.07
N ASP A 433 -19.93 -9.16 6.16
CA ASP A 433 -18.62 -9.74 5.93
C ASP A 433 -17.96 -8.94 4.81
N GLY A 434 -16.72 -8.49 5.02
CA GLY A 434 -16.06 -7.71 4.01
C GLY A 434 -14.79 -7.02 4.49
N TRP A 435 -14.46 -5.96 3.80
CA TRP A 435 -13.28 -5.14 4.06
C TRP A 435 -13.69 -3.72 4.38
N HIS A 436 -13.50 -3.32 5.63
CA HIS A 436 -13.92 -2.04 6.19
C HIS A 436 -12.73 -1.08 6.32
N ASN A 437 -12.89 0.14 5.82
CA ASN A 437 -11.92 1.23 5.94
C ASN A 437 -12.56 2.39 6.71
N GLY A 438 -12.30 2.42 8.02
CA GLY A 438 -12.84 3.43 8.91
C GLY A 438 -11.97 4.69 8.96
N MET A 439 -12.61 5.86 8.87
CA MET A 439 -12.00 7.15 9.18
C MET A 439 -12.67 7.70 10.43
N LEU A 440 -11.89 7.85 11.49
CA LEU A 440 -12.38 8.22 12.82
C LEU A 440 -12.54 9.74 12.95
N SER A 441 -13.62 10.21 13.60
CA SER A 441 -13.78 11.61 14.00
C SER A 441 -12.79 11.98 15.12
N GLU A 442 -12.56 13.26 15.36
CA GLU A 442 -11.51 13.73 16.30
C GLU A 442 -11.69 13.20 17.73
N SER A 443 -12.93 13.15 18.24
CA SER A 443 -13.20 12.57 19.57
C SER A 443 -13.26 11.05 19.57
N GLY A 444 -13.30 10.42 18.39
CA GLY A 444 -13.55 9.00 18.20
C GLY A 444 -15.00 8.55 18.37
N ALA A 445 -15.94 9.51 18.50
CA ALA A 445 -17.36 9.20 18.68
C ALA A 445 -18.02 8.66 17.40
N PHE A 446 -17.44 8.94 16.22
CA PHE A 446 -17.99 8.52 14.95
C PHE A 446 -16.92 7.92 14.04
N ILE A 447 -17.34 6.94 13.24
CA ILE A 447 -16.56 6.38 12.15
C ILE A 447 -17.31 6.61 10.83
N PHE A 448 -16.61 7.13 9.84
CA PHE A 448 -16.99 7.04 8.43
C PHE A 448 -16.43 5.74 7.90
N ASP A 449 -17.27 4.71 7.80
CA ASP A 449 -16.92 3.35 7.41
C ASP A 449 -17.21 3.14 5.93
N LYS A 450 -16.16 3.12 5.12
CA LYS A 450 -16.22 2.75 3.71
C LYS A 450 -15.89 1.27 3.58
N TYR A 451 -16.82 0.47 3.06
CA TYR A 451 -16.61 -0.96 2.95
C TYR A 451 -17.12 -1.56 1.64
N SER A 452 -16.54 -2.68 1.29
CA SER A 452 -16.99 -3.56 0.23
C SER A 452 -17.02 -5.02 0.70
N SER A 453 -17.75 -5.86 -0.01
CA SER A 453 -17.75 -7.31 0.18
C SER A 453 -17.81 -7.99 -1.19
N PRO A 454 -17.69 -9.31 -1.31
CA PRO A 454 -17.64 -9.95 -2.63
C PRO A 454 -18.79 -9.57 -3.58
N ASN A 455 -19.96 -9.25 -3.02
CA ASN A 455 -21.15 -8.86 -3.77
C ASN A 455 -21.56 -7.39 -3.58
N VAL A 456 -20.73 -6.59 -2.88
CA VAL A 456 -21.03 -5.19 -2.60
C VAL A 456 -19.86 -4.34 -3.14
N PRO A 457 -20.08 -3.57 -4.23
CA PRO A 457 -19.01 -2.78 -4.84
C PRO A 457 -18.38 -1.77 -3.89
N ASN A 458 -19.20 -0.92 -3.27
CA ASN A 458 -18.76 0.07 -2.29
C ASN A 458 -19.98 0.65 -1.56
N ASN A 459 -19.98 0.54 -0.25
CA ASN A 459 -20.95 1.19 0.62
C ASN A 459 -20.24 2.09 1.63
N ILE A 460 -20.96 3.08 2.14
CA ILE A 460 -20.48 3.96 3.19
C ILE A 460 -21.54 4.05 4.30
N ALA A 461 -21.12 3.78 5.52
CA ALA A 461 -21.93 3.94 6.71
C ALA A 461 -21.30 4.96 7.66
N ILE A 462 -22.14 5.62 8.45
CA ILE A 462 -21.73 6.47 9.58
C ILE A 462 -22.09 5.72 10.85
N VAL A 463 -21.08 5.35 11.62
CA VAL A 463 -21.24 4.55 12.84
C VAL A 463 -20.94 5.42 14.06
N ASN A 464 -21.85 5.42 15.03
CA ASN A 464 -21.61 6.03 16.34
C ASN A 464 -20.99 4.97 17.28
N THR A 465 -19.72 5.16 17.65
CA THR A 465 -18.96 4.22 18.47
C THR A 465 -19.40 4.16 19.93
N GLU A 466 -20.15 5.17 20.41
CA GLU A 466 -20.61 5.24 21.79
C GLU A 466 -21.89 4.43 22.05
N ASN A 467 -22.79 4.38 21.08
CA ASN A 467 -24.11 3.73 21.22
C ASN A 467 -24.39 2.67 20.16
N GLY A 468 -23.46 2.44 19.22
CA GLY A 468 -23.59 1.43 18.17
C GLY A 468 -24.62 1.75 17.08
N LYS A 469 -25.21 2.98 17.08
CA LYS A 469 -26.14 3.36 15.99
C LYS A 469 -25.39 3.53 14.68
N LYS A 470 -25.99 3.04 13.60
CA LYS A 470 -25.43 3.06 12.25
C LYS A 470 -26.42 3.72 11.30
N PHE A 471 -25.89 4.46 10.34
CA PHE A 471 -26.64 5.07 9.27
C PHE A 471 -25.98 4.77 7.93
N SER A 472 -26.69 4.12 7.00
CA SER A 472 -26.20 3.88 5.65
C SER A 472 -26.26 5.18 4.87
N TYR A 473 -25.11 5.79 4.61
CA TYR A 473 -25.00 7.09 3.97
C TYR A 473 -24.96 7.00 2.45
N PHE A 474 -24.25 6.01 1.90
CA PHE A 474 -24.09 5.85 0.45
C PHE A 474 -24.01 4.37 0.08
N ARG A 475 -24.60 4.02 -1.05
CA ARG A 475 -24.47 2.72 -1.68
C ARG A 475 -24.16 2.92 -3.15
N ALA A 476 -23.03 2.40 -3.60
CA ALA A 476 -22.66 2.44 -5.00
C ALA A 476 -23.51 1.43 -5.81
N GLU A 477 -23.91 1.84 -7.00
CA GLU A 477 -24.37 0.90 -8.00
C GLU A 477 -23.20 0.08 -8.54
N ASP A 478 -23.49 -1.11 -9.05
CA ASP A 478 -22.50 -1.93 -9.73
C ASP A 478 -22.15 -1.28 -11.08
N PRO A 479 -20.90 -0.81 -11.27
CA PRO A 479 -20.48 -0.16 -12.51
C PRO A 479 -20.42 -1.12 -13.70
N TRP A 480 -20.44 -2.43 -13.44
CA TRP A 480 -20.37 -3.48 -14.47
C TRP A 480 -21.76 -3.98 -14.90
N LYS A 481 -22.81 -3.33 -14.43
CA LYS A 481 -24.19 -3.63 -14.86
C LYS A 481 -24.34 -3.53 -16.37
N GLY A 482 -24.81 -4.61 -17.00
CA GLY A 482 -24.95 -4.69 -18.45
C GLY A 482 -23.74 -5.27 -19.19
N TYR A 483 -22.71 -5.65 -18.46
CA TYR A 483 -21.56 -6.39 -18.97
C TYR A 483 -21.70 -7.89 -18.70
N ASN A 484 -20.99 -8.71 -19.47
CA ASN A 484 -20.89 -10.16 -19.28
C ASN A 484 -19.83 -10.47 -18.20
N VAL A 485 -20.26 -10.40 -16.93
CA VAL A 485 -19.37 -10.52 -15.77
C VAL A 485 -19.12 -12.01 -15.46
N PRO A 486 -17.86 -12.44 -15.27
CA PRO A 486 -17.54 -13.82 -14.88
C PRO A 486 -17.95 -14.14 -13.43
N GLU A 487 -17.97 -15.42 -13.10
CA GLU A 487 -18.19 -15.91 -11.73
C GLU A 487 -16.88 -15.84 -10.92
N TYR A 488 -16.96 -15.26 -9.74
CA TYR A 488 -15.86 -15.21 -8.76
C TYR A 488 -16.18 -16.13 -7.59
N SER A 489 -15.18 -16.90 -7.17
CA SER A 489 -15.29 -17.79 -6.02
C SER A 489 -14.03 -17.76 -5.17
N CYS A 490 -14.18 -18.10 -3.90
CA CYS A 490 -13.11 -18.18 -2.92
C CYS A 490 -13.25 -19.46 -2.12
N GLY A 491 -12.14 -20.01 -1.66
CA GLY A 491 -12.10 -21.19 -0.83
C GLY A 491 -10.72 -21.39 -0.21
N THR A 492 -10.50 -22.58 0.37
CA THR A 492 -9.22 -22.94 0.97
C THR A 492 -8.72 -24.30 0.48
N VAL A 493 -7.41 -24.47 0.51
CA VAL A 493 -6.70 -25.76 0.39
C VAL A 493 -5.68 -25.87 1.51
N LYS A 494 -5.28 -27.09 1.86
CA LYS A 494 -4.20 -27.27 2.83
C LYS A 494 -2.85 -26.95 2.19
N ALA A 495 -2.00 -26.27 2.95
CA ALA A 495 -0.60 -26.02 2.59
C ALA A 495 0.19 -27.33 2.52
N ALA A 496 1.44 -27.24 2.08
CA ALA A 496 2.33 -28.40 2.02
C ALA A 496 2.67 -29.00 3.37
N ASP A 497 2.45 -28.29 4.48
CA ASP A 497 2.54 -28.82 5.85
C ASP A 497 1.36 -29.74 6.24
N GLY A 498 0.30 -29.76 5.45
CA GLY A 498 -0.91 -30.56 5.68
C GLY A 498 -1.89 -30.00 6.73
N GLU A 499 -1.54 -28.88 7.37
CA GLU A 499 -2.30 -28.29 8.49
C GLU A 499 -2.86 -26.91 8.18
N THR A 500 -2.06 -26.03 7.61
CA THR A 500 -2.38 -24.61 7.37
C THR A 500 -3.37 -24.46 6.21
N ASP A 501 -4.45 -23.69 6.41
CA ASP A 501 -5.39 -23.35 5.35
C ASP A 501 -4.83 -22.17 4.52
N LEU A 502 -4.74 -22.36 3.21
CA LEU A 502 -4.38 -21.34 2.24
C LEU A 502 -5.63 -20.89 1.50
N TYR A 503 -5.87 -19.58 1.48
CA TYR A 503 -7.01 -19.00 0.76
C TYR A 503 -6.69 -18.85 -0.72
N TRP A 504 -7.65 -19.20 -1.55
CA TRP A 504 -7.59 -19.02 -3.00
C TRP A 504 -8.81 -18.26 -3.54
N ARG A 505 -8.62 -17.59 -4.66
CA ARG A 505 -9.65 -16.99 -5.51
C ARG A 505 -9.61 -17.65 -6.88
N MET A 506 -10.79 -17.88 -7.47
CA MET A 506 -10.95 -18.39 -8.83
C MET A 506 -11.91 -17.48 -9.60
N VAL A 507 -11.56 -17.19 -10.85
CA VAL A 507 -12.43 -16.51 -11.82
C VAL A 507 -12.70 -17.50 -12.95
N LYS A 508 -13.97 -17.84 -13.15
CA LYS A 508 -14.37 -18.78 -14.19
C LYS A 508 -14.65 -18.03 -15.50
N PRO A 509 -14.47 -18.67 -16.66
CA PRO A 509 -14.85 -18.07 -17.94
C PRO A 509 -16.29 -17.59 -17.96
N THR A 510 -16.57 -16.51 -18.65
CA THR A 510 -17.96 -16.13 -18.97
C THR A 510 -18.60 -17.25 -19.79
N ASN A 511 -19.91 -17.51 -19.59
CA ASN A 511 -20.61 -18.64 -20.21
C ASN A 511 -19.98 -20.00 -19.86
N PHE A 512 -19.55 -20.17 -18.62
CA PHE A 512 -18.91 -21.38 -18.12
C PHE A 512 -19.77 -22.63 -18.32
N ASP A 513 -19.18 -23.65 -18.92
CA ASP A 513 -19.78 -24.98 -19.08
C ASP A 513 -18.95 -26.03 -18.30
N PRO A 514 -19.47 -26.64 -17.24
CA PRO A 514 -18.71 -27.59 -16.44
C PRO A 514 -18.29 -28.87 -17.17
N LYS A 515 -18.81 -29.09 -18.38
CA LYS A 515 -18.44 -30.24 -19.24
C LYS A 515 -17.25 -29.97 -20.16
N LYS A 516 -16.85 -28.71 -20.29
CA LYS A 516 -15.68 -28.30 -21.08
C LYS A 516 -14.43 -28.26 -20.21
N LYS A 517 -13.28 -28.40 -20.83
CA LYS A 517 -11.98 -28.20 -20.22
C LYS A 517 -11.40 -26.84 -20.64
N TYR A 518 -10.93 -26.09 -19.65
CA TYR A 518 -10.41 -24.73 -19.86
C TYR A 518 -8.92 -24.64 -19.57
N PRO A 519 -8.17 -23.88 -20.37
CA PRO A 519 -6.81 -23.47 -20.00
C PRO A 519 -6.87 -22.62 -18.73
N THR A 520 -5.86 -22.78 -17.87
CA THR A 520 -5.85 -22.13 -16.56
C THR A 520 -4.58 -21.30 -16.40
N ILE A 521 -4.71 -20.06 -15.94
CA ILE A 521 -3.60 -19.20 -15.58
C ILE A 521 -3.56 -19.06 -14.06
N VAL A 522 -2.44 -19.46 -13.47
CA VAL A 522 -2.12 -19.21 -12.07
C VAL A 522 -1.46 -17.83 -12.01
N TYR A 523 -2.12 -16.86 -11.36
CA TYR A 523 -1.45 -15.62 -10.98
C TYR A 523 -0.77 -15.82 -9.64
N VAL A 524 0.50 -15.48 -9.55
CA VAL A 524 1.29 -15.61 -8.32
C VAL A 524 2.03 -14.30 -8.02
N TYR A 525 1.94 -13.82 -6.77
CA TYR A 525 2.96 -12.96 -6.19
C TYR A 525 3.80 -13.78 -5.22
N GLY A 526 3.20 -14.28 -4.16
CA GLY A 526 3.73 -15.30 -3.26
C GLY A 526 4.74 -14.82 -2.22
N GLY A 527 5.24 -13.60 -2.34
CA GLY A 527 6.29 -13.06 -1.48
C GLY A 527 5.79 -12.43 -0.18
N PRO A 528 6.72 -12.00 0.68
CA PRO A 528 6.44 -11.23 1.86
C PRO A 528 5.53 -10.02 1.57
N HIS A 529 4.68 -9.68 2.54
CA HIS A 529 3.66 -8.61 2.42
C HIS A 529 2.64 -8.81 1.30
N ALA A 530 2.56 -10.01 0.69
CA ALA A 530 1.49 -10.35 -0.23
C ALA A 530 0.17 -10.59 0.50
N HIS A 531 -0.91 -10.06 -0.05
CA HIS A 531 -2.28 -10.38 0.37
C HIS A 531 -3.18 -10.17 -0.84
N ASN A 532 -3.40 -11.24 -1.61
CA ASN A 532 -4.12 -11.18 -2.89
C ASN A 532 -5.59 -11.57 -2.77
N VAL A 533 -5.93 -12.39 -1.77
CA VAL A 533 -7.27 -12.94 -1.59
C VAL A 533 -7.91 -12.32 -0.37
N ASP A 534 -8.87 -11.44 -0.57
CA ASP A 534 -9.64 -10.84 0.52
C ASP A 534 -11.12 -10.70 0.16
N ALA A 535 -11.93 -10.38 1.17
CA ALA A 535 -13.39 -10.31 1.04
C ALA A 535 -13.89 -8.95 0.50
N ARG A 536 -13.12 -8.26 -0.34
CA ARG A 536 -13.60 -7.09 -1.11
C ARG A 536 -14.42 -7.53 -2.30
N TRP A 537 -14.94 -6.56 -3.03
CA TRP A 537 -15.70 -6.80 -4.25
C TRP A 537 -14.96 -7.74 -5.20
N HIS A 538 -15.66 -8.78 -5.65
CA HIS A 538 -15.10 -9.86 -6.47
C HIS A 538 -13.84 -10.52 -5.85
N TYR A 539 -13.75 -10.57 -4.51
CA TYR A 539 -12.60 -11.11 -3.77
C TYR A 539 -11.27 -10.45 -4.14
N SER A 540 -11.28 -9.12 -4.40
CA SER A 540 -10.11 -8.36 -4.90
C SER A 540 -9.55 -8.87 -6.22
N SER A 541 -10.38 -9.46 -7.08
CA SER A 541 -9.94 -9.87 -8.41
C SER A 541 -9.36 -8.68 -9.16
N ARG A 542 -8.23 -8.91 -9.79
CA ARG A 542 -7.62 -7.92 -10.69
C ARG A 542 -8.46 -7.82 -11.95
N SER A 543 -8.59 -6.62 -12.47
CA SER A 543 -9.39 -6.38 -13.68
C SER A 543 -8.90 -7.18 -14.88
N TRP A 544 -7.57 -7.41 -15.00
CA TRP A 544 -6.99 -8.26 -16.03
C TRP A 544 -7.46 -9.73 -15.93
N GLU A 545 -7.68 -10.25 -14.71
CA GLU A 545 -8.24 -11.59 -14.51
C GLU A 545 -9.64 -11.71 -15.14
N THR A 546 -10.46 -10.68 -14.98
CA THR A 546 -11.78 -10.57 -15.61
C THR A 546 -11.69 -10.60 -17.12
N TYR A 547 -10.74 -9.85 -17.70
CA TYR A 547 -10.50 -9.83 -19.14
C TYR A 547 -10.10 -11.20 -19.68
N MET A 548 -9.20 -11.89 -19.00
CA MET A 548 -8.76 -13.24 -19.42
C MET A 548 -9.86 -14.28 -19.24
N ALA A 549 -10.67 -14.18 -18.19
CA ALA A 549 -11.82 -15.05 -17.99
C ALA A 549 -12.85 -14.90 -19.12
N GLN A 550 -13.13 -13.67 -19.55
CA GLN A 550 -13.98 -13.39 -20.71
C GLN A 550 -13.42 -14.06 -22.00
N ASN A 551 -12.11 -14.17 -22.12
CA ASN A 551 -11.42 -14.81 -23.25
C ASN A 551 -11.24 -16.32 -23.09
N GLY A 552 -11.94 -16.93 -22.13
CA GLY A 552 -12.04 -18.39 -22.01
C GLY A 552 -11.02 -19.06 -21.11
N TYR A 553 -10.30 -18.30 -20.26
CA TYR A 553 -9.35 -18.85 -19.29
C TYR A 553 -9.95 -18.93 -17.89
N LEU A 554 -9.56 -19.95 -17.14
CA LEU A 554 -9.70 -19.96 -15.69
C LEU A 554 -8.53 -19.18 -15.09
N LEU A 555 -8.82 -18.31 -14.13
CA LEU A 555 -7.78 -17.61 -13.34
C LEU A 555 -7.81 -18.18 -11.93
N PHE A 556 -6.64 -18.47 -11.38
CA PHE A 556 -6.50 -19.00 -10.02
C PHE A 556 -5.37 -18.28 -9.28
N ILE A 557 -5.66 -17.86 -8.07
CA ILE A 557 -4.75 -17.12 -7.20
C ILE A 557 -4.76 -17.75 -5.83
N LEU A 558 -3.59 -18.03 -5.27
CA LEU A 558 -3.43 -18.64 -3.96
C LEU A 558 -2.43 -17.81 -3.13
N ASP A 559 -2.82 -17.43 -1.90
CA ASP A 559 -1.90 -16.86 -0.91
C ASP A 559 -1.22 -17.98 -0.13
N ASN A 560 0.04 -18.21 -0.44
CA ASN A 560 0.89 -19.24 0.19
C ASN A 560 1.49 -18.75 1.51
N ARG A 561 2.07 -19.68 2.31
CA ARG A 561 2.89 -19.30 3.47
C ARG A 561 4.06 -18.41 3.02
N GLY A 562 4.42 -17.46 3.86
CA GLY A 562 5.33 -16.35 3.54
C GLY A 562 4.61 -15.05 3.22
N SER A 563 3.31 -15.08 2.87
CA SER A 563 2.50 -13.88 2.74
C SER A 563 2.06 -13.33 4.11
N GLU A 564 1.43 -12.13 4.13
CA GLU A 564 1.16 -11.41 5.38
C GLU A 564 -0.20 -11.72 6.03
N ASN A 565 -0.42 -11.10 7.20
CA ASN A 565 -1.68 -11.07 7.94
C ASN A 565 -2.16 -12.43 8.50
N ARG A 566 -1.25 -13.38 8.62
CA ARG A 566 -1.53 -14.74 9.14
C ARG A 566 -0.72 -15.10 10.36
N GLY A 567 0.09 -14.17 10.87
CA GLY A 567 0.98 -14.31 12.00
C GLY A 567 2.39 -14.79 11.66
N LYS A 568 3.29 -14.62 12.63
CA LYS A 568 4.75 -14.78 12.48
C LYS A 568 5.16 -16.13 11.88
N ALA A 569 4.60 -17.23 12.36
CA ALA A 569 4.96 -18.57 11.88
C ALA A 569 4.63 -18.77 10.39
N PHE A 570 3.51 -18.21 9.94
CA PHE A 570 3.10 -18.24 8.54
C PHE A 570 4.03 -17.38 7.67
N GLU A 571 4.32 -16.15 8.12
CA GLU A 571 5.16 -15.18 7.42
C GLU A 571 6.61 -15.66 7.33
N GLN A 572 7.16 -16.18 8.43
CA GLN A 572 8.55 -16.61 8.53
C GLN A 572 8.82 -18.05 8.05
N ALA A 573 7.85 -18.73 7.44
CA ALA A 573 8.05 -20.07 6.89
C ALA A 573 9.12 -20.11 5.79
N THR A 574 9.33 -18.99 5.11
CA THR A 574 10.21 -18.84 3.94
C THR A 574 11.62 -18.34 4.29
N PHE A 575 11.88 -18.05 5.57
CA PHE A 575 13.14 -17.48 6.02
C PHE A 575 14.35 -18.30 5.55
N ARG A 576 15.37 -17.62 4.99
CA ARG A 576 16.61 -18.15 4.41
C ARG A 576 16.43 -19.01 3.15
N GLN A 577 15.21 -19.14 2.61
CA GLN A 577 14.91 -20.01 1.47
C GLN A 577 13.73 -19.51 0.61
N LEU A 578 13.70 -18.20 0.30
CA LEU A 578 12.65 -17.60 -0.49
C LEU A 578 12.33 -18.40 -1.76
N GLY A 579 11.04 -18.57 -2.06
CA GLY A 579 10.55 -19.34 -3.20
C GLY A 579 10.36 -20.83 -2.94
N GLN A 580 10.99 -21.41 -1.89
CA GLN A 580 10.98 -22.86 -1.70
C GLN A 580 9.66 -23.36 -1.07
N GLU A 581 9.25 -22.78 0.05
CA GLU A 581 7.98 -23.14 0.69
C GLU A 581 6.80 -22.60 -0.12
N GLU A 582 6.95 -21.42 -0.72
CA GLU A 582 5.96 -20.81 -1.59
C GLU A 582 5.63 -21.73 -2.80
N MET A 583 6.66 -22.31 -3.46
CA MET A 583 6.42 -23.24 -4.57
C MET A 583 5.68 -24.50 -4.12
N LYS A 584 6.02 -25.08 -2.96
CA LYS A 584 5.34 -26.26 -2.44
C LYS A 584 3.86 -25.99 -2.19
N ASP A 585 3.54 -24.83 -1.64
CA ASP A 585 2.16 -24.41 -1.39
C ASP A 585 1.41 -24.11 -2.69
N GLN A 586 2.03 -23.43 -3.65
CA GLN A 586 1.47 -23.21 -4.98
C GLN A 586 1.15 -24.52 -5.70
N MET A 587 1.99 -25.55 -5.53
CA MET A 587 1.73 -26.88 -6.08
C MET A 587 0.55 -27.58 -5.42
N LYS A 588 0.20 -27.28 -4.16
CA LYS A 588 -1.07 -27.71 -3.55
C LYS A 588 -2.27 -27.07 -4.24
N GLY A 589 -2.17 -25.82 -4.65
CA GLY A 589 -3.16 -25.17 -5.51
C GLY A 589 -3.27 -25.87 -6.88
N VAL A 590 -2.15 -26.25 -7.48
CA VAL A 590 -2.14 -27.01 -8.75
C VAL A 590 -2.77 -28.39 -8.59
N GLU A 591 -2.49 -29.10 -7.51
CA GLU A 591 -3.16 -30.39 -7.18
C GLU A 591 -4.68 -30.22 -7.10
N TYR A 592 -5.15 -29.17 -6.42
CA TYR A 592 -6.57 -28.83 -6.38
C TYR A 592 -7.12 -28.52 -7.77
N LEU A 593 -6.46 -27.70 -8.58
CA LEU A 593 -6.91 -27.41 -9.94
C LEU A 593 -7.04 -28.68 -10.79
N LYS A 594 -6.07 -29.59 -10.74
CA LYS A 594 -6.11 -30.86 -11.48
C LYS A 594 -7.21 -31.82 -11.02
N SER A 595 -7.74 -31.65 -9.81
CA SER A 595 -8.89 -32.42 -9.33
C SER A 595 -10.23 -31.95 -9.90
N LEU A 596 -10.29 -30.75 -10.49
CA LEU A 596 -11.49 -30.17 -11.05
C LEU A 596 -11.72 -30.67 -12.49
N PRO A 597 -12.90 -31.21 -12.82
CA PRO A 597 -13.13 -31.86 -14.12
C PRO A 597 -13.06 -30.91 -15.31
N TYR A 598 -13.22 -29.62 -15.06
CA TYR A 598 -13.21 -28.56 -16.08
C TYR A 598 -11.84 -27.88 -16.26
N VAL A 599 -10.83 -28.26 -15.49
CA VAL A 599 -9.45 -27.78 -15.69
C VAL A 599 -8.73 -28.67 -16.70
N ASP A 600 -8.11 -28.07 -17.69
CA ASP A 600 -7.21 -28.76 -18.61
C ASP A 600 -5.81 -28.82 -17.98
N ALA A 601 -5.45 -29.98 -17.47
CA ALA A 601 -4.18 -30.20 -16.78
C ALA A 601 -2.93 -30.03 -17.70
N ASP A 602 -3.14 -30.13 -19.02
CA ASP A 602 -2.07 -29.98 -20.02
C ASP A 602 -1.90 -28.52 -20.49
N ARG A 603 -2.82 -27.63 -20.08
CA ARG A 603 -2.82 -26.20 -20.42
C ARG A 603 -2.87 -25.33 -19.16
N ILE A 604 -1.82 -25.40 -18.34
CA ILE A 604 -1.64 -24.55 -17.16
C ILE A 604 -0.51 -23.58 -17.45
N GLY A 605 -0.79 -22.28 -17.32
CA GLY A 605 0.17 -21.18 -17.39
C GLY A 605 0.35 -20.50 -16.05
N VAL A 606 1.37 -19.63 -15.95
CA VAL A 606 1.66 -18.87 -14.74
C VAL A 606 2.09 -17.44 -15.08
N HIS A 607 1.64 -16.48 -14.28
CA HIS A 607 2.00 -15.07 -14.43
C HIS A 607 2.20 -14.43 -13.06
N GLY A 608 3.21 -13.56 -12.96
CA GLY A 608 3.44 -12.74 -11.77
C GLY A 608 4.43 -11.61 -12.06
N TRP A 609 4.43 -10.63 -11.18
CA TRP A 609 5.26 -9.43 -11.26
C TRP A 609 6.17 -9.31 -10.04
N SER A 610 7.42 -8.80 -10.21
CA SER A 610 8.38 -8.62 -9.10
C SER A 610 8.75 -9.95 -8.43
N PHE A 611 8.47 -10.13 -7.15
CA PHE A 611 8.56 -11.44 -6.49
C PHE A 611 7.72 -12.50 -7.23
N GLY A 612 6.56 -12.11 -7.78
CA GLY A 612 5.73 -12.98 -8.61
C GLY A 612 6.41 -13.35 -9.93
N GLY A 613 7.25 -12.50 -10.48
CA GLY A 613 8.11 -12.81 -11.63
C GLY A 613 9.18 -13.85 -11.27
N PHE A 614 9.82 -13.70 -10.10
CA PHE A 614 10.70 -14.72 -9.54
C PHE A 614 9.97 -16.05 -9.35
N MET A 615 8.77 -16.04 -8.77
CA MET A 615 7.95 -17.23 -8.57
C MET A 615 7.54 -17.87 -9.90
N THR A 616 7.21 -17.07 -10.91
CA THR A 616 6.86 -17.56 -12.26
C THR A 616 8.01 -18.37 -12.86
N ILE A 617 9.22 -17.83 -12.84
CA ILE A 617 10.41 -18.54 -13.36
C ILE A 617 10.74 -19.74 -12.47
N SER A 618 10.65 -19.60 -11.15
CA SER A 618 10.87 -20.69 -10.18
C SER A 618 9.93 -21.87 -10.46
N LEU A 619 8.65 -21.62 -10.65
CA LEU A 619 7.65 -22.66 -10.95
C LEU A 619 7.89 -23.29 -12.32
N MET A 620 8.16 -22.51 -13.34
CA MET A 620 8.40 -23.04 -14.70
C MET A 620 9.65 -23.90 -14.79
N THR A 621 10.68 -23.59 -14.02
CA THR A 621 11.95 -24.32 -14.06
C THR A 621 12.02 -25.50 -13.10
N ASN A 622 11.30 -25.44 -11.96
CA ASN A 622 11.24 -26.58 -11.05
C ASN A 622 10.11 -27.58 -11.36
N TYR A 623 9.05 -27.11 -12.05
CA TYR A 623 7.89 -27.93 -12.47
C TYR A 623 7.61 -27.79 -13.97
N PRO A 624 8.62 -28.07 -14.84
CA PRO A 624 8.53 -27.77 -16.27
C PRO A 624 7.49 -28.62 -17.03
N ASP A 625 7.03 -29.72 -16.42
CA ASP A 625 6.00 -30.57 -17.00
C ASP A 625 4.58 -30.09 -16.66
N VAL A 626 4.45 -29.15 -15.72
CA VAL A 626 3.18 -28.56 -15.29
C VAL A 626 2.88 -27.25 -16.03
N PHE A 627 3.77 -26.28 -15.92
CA PHE A 627 3.56 -24.96 -16.49
C PHE A 627 4.07 -24.87 -17.92
N LYS A 628 3.16 -24.66 -18.87
CA LYS A 628 3.47 -24.65 -20.31
C LYS A 628 3.84 -23.28 -20.84
N VAL A 629 3.25 -22.22 -20.24
CA VAL A 629 3.46 -20.84 -20.63
C VAL A 629 3.61 -19.99 -19.40
N GLY A 630 4.58 -19.06 -19.38
CA GLY A 630 4.75 -18.12 -18.32
C GLY A 630 5.07 -16.72 -18.81
N VAL A 631 4.59 -15.71 -18.06
CA VAL A 631 4.99 -14.31 -18.25
C VAL A 631 5.50 -13.77 -16.92
N ALA A 632 6.80 -13.49 -16.84
CA ALA A 632 7.51 -13.00 -15.67
C ALA A 632 7.83 -11.51 -15.85
N GLY A 633 7.19 -10.65 -15.06
CA GLY A 633 7.44 -9.23 -15.08
C GLY A 633 8.38 -8.78 -13.97
N GLY A 634 9.39 -7.95 -14.27
CA GLY A 634 10.36 -7.40 -13.33
C GLY A 634 10.92 -8.44 -12.34
N PRO A 635 11.34 -9.65 -12.81
CA PRO A 635 11.63 -10.77 -11.93
C PRO A 635 12.93 -10.58 -11.15
N VAL A 636 12.91 -10.84 -9.84
CA VAL A 636 14.14 -11.13 -9.11
C VAL A 636 14.70 -12.46 -9.64
N ILE A 637 15.98 -12.53 -9.91
CA ILE A 637 16.66 -13.73 -10.43
C ILE A 637 17.63 -14.29 -9.39
N ASP A 638 18.34 -13.41 -8.74
CA ASP A 638 19.31 -13.78 -7.71
C ASP A 638 19.24 -12.80 -6.56
N TRP A 639 19.06 -13.28 -5.34
CA TRP A 639 18.88 -12.44 -4.16
C TRP A 639 20.16 -11.68 -3.75
N HIS A 640 21.33 -12.03 -4.28
CA HIS A 640 22.56 -11.26 -4.12
C HIS A 640 22.44 -9.82 -4.64
N TRP A 641 21.57 -9.59 -5.62
CA TRP A 641 21.41 -8.29 -6.28
C TRP A 641 20.17 -7.54 -5.81
N TYR A 642 19.53 -7.99 -4.75
CA TYR A 642 18.40 -7.27 -4.17
C TYR A 642 18.90 -6.39 -3.01
N GLU A 643 18.07 -5.39 -2.63
CA GLU A 643 18.47 -4.42 -1.63
C GLU A 643 18.60 -5.03 -0.22
N VAL A 644 19.46 -4.43 0.61
CA VAL A 644 19.90 -4.94 1.91
C VAL A 644 18.76 -5.18 2.89
N MET A 645 17.86 -4.17 3.10
CA MET A 645 16.87 -4.23 4.19
C MET A 645 15.85 -5.35 3.99
N TYR A 646 15.36 -5.50 2.76
CA TYR A 646 14.47 -6.60 2.38
C TYR A 646 15.23 -7.92 2.23
N GLY A 647 16.29 -7.90 1.42
CA GLY A 647 17.04 -9.12 1.09
C GLY A 647 17.61 -9.81 2.32
N GLU A 648 18.25 -9.09 3.22
CA GLU A 648 18.85 -9.66 4.41
C GLU A 648 17.82 -10.02 5.50
N ARG A 649 16.66 -9.35 5.54
CA ARG A 649 15.55 -9.76 6.43
C ARG A 649 15.11 -11.20 6.16
N TYR A 650 14.95 -11.55 4.90
CA TYR A 650 14.36 -12.82 4.50
C TYR A 650 15.39 -13.89 4.13
N MET A 651 16.63 -13.51 3.83
CA MET A 651 17.67 -14.43 3.36
C MET A 651 18.94 -14.44 4.24
N ASP A 652 19.05 -13.56 5.24
CA ASP A 652 20.31 -13.18 5.87
C ASP A 652 21.32 -12.64 4.84
N THR A 653 22.62 -12.60 5.18
CA THR A 653 23.65 -12.19 4.21
C THR A 653 24.12 -13.39 3.36
N PRO A 654 24.67 -13.15 2.15
CA PRO A 654 25.30 -14.20 1.36
C PRO A 654 26.42 -14.93 2.11
N GLN A 655 27.10 -14.26 3.06
CA GLN A 655 28.18 -14.82 3.85
C GLN A 655 27.67 -15.78 4.93
N THR A 656 26.50 -15.51 5.52
CA THR A 656 25.89 -16.31 6.60
C THR A 656 24.93 -17.38 6.09
N ASN A 657 24.43 -17.24 4.84
CA ASN A 657 23.50 -18.18 4.20
C ASN A 657 23.88 -18.53 2.74
N PRO A 658 25.15 -18.91 2.44
CA PRO A 658 25.57 -19.15 1.06
C PRO A 658 24.76 -20.24 0.35
N GLU A 659 24.36 -21.29 1.05
CA GLU A 659 23.58 -22.39 0.49
C GLU A 659 22.13 -21.95 0.16
N GLY A 660 21.53 -21.09 0.96
CA GLY A 660 20.21 -20.52 0.69
C GLY A 660 20.23 -19.66 -0.58
N TYR A 661 21.20 -18.78 -0.71
CA TYR A 661 21.37 -17.95 -1.91
C TYR A 661 21.60 -18.80 -3.18
N LYS A 662 22.46 -19.81 -3.09
CA LYS A 662 22.69 -20.74 -4.21
C LYS A 662 21.44 -21.51 -4.60
N LYS A 663 20.70 -22.02 -3.60
CA LYS A 663 19.46 -22.80 -3.80
C LYS A 663 18.36 -22.00 -4.48
N THR A 664 18.26 -20.72 -4.15
CA THR A 664 17.19 -19.83 -4.62
C THR A 664 17.53 -19.10 -5.92
N SER A 665 18.81 -19.06 -6.33
CA SER A 665 19.25 -18.42 -7.57
C SER A 665 18.71 -19.14 -8.80
N LEU A 666 17.97 -18.42 -9.63
CA LEU A 666 17.40 -18.94 -10.88
C LEU A 666 18.45 -19.15 -11.98
N LEU A 667 19.64 -18.59 -11.82
CA LEU A 667 20.73 -18.78 -12.79
C LEU A 667 21.07 -20.26 -12.99
N TYR A 668 21.04 -21.05 -11.91
CA TYR A 668 21.31 -22.49 -11.96
C TYR A 668 20.15 -23.29 -12.58
N LYS A 669 18.99 -22.67 -12.76
CA LYS A 669 17.76 -23.28 -13.27
C LYS A 669 17.48 -22.97 -14.73
N ALA A 670 18.25 -22.11 -15.36
CA ALA A 670 18.05 -21.71 -16.76
C ALA A 670 17.95 -22.88 -17.74
N LYS A 671 18.73 -23.95 -17.50
CA LYS A 671 18.75 -25.20 -18.30
C LYS A 671 17.46 -26.03 -18.17
N ASP A 672 16.70 -25.85 -17.10
CA ASP A 672 15.50 -26.65 -16.80
C ASP A 672 14.23 -26.06 -17.41
N LEU A 673 14.31 -24.90 -18.07
CA LEU A 673 13.20 -24.25 -18.77
C LEU A 673 12.80 -25.09 -20.00
N LYS A 674 11.52 -25.54 -20.02
CA LYS A 674 10.93 -26.27 -21.16
C LYS A 674 9.79 -25.52 -21.83
N GLY A 675 8.99 -24.81 -21.08
CA GLY A 675 7.82 -24.08 -21.57
C GLY A 675 8.16 -22.74 -22.23
N MET A 676 7.15 -22.10 -22.79
CA MET A 676 7.26 -20.76 -23.37
C MET A 676 7.30 -19.73 -22.23
N LEU A 677 8.37 -18.96 -22.14
CA LEU A 677 8.55 -17.92 -21.12
C LEU A 677 8.80 -16.57 -21.78
N GLN A 678 8.00 -15.57 -21.41
CA GLN A 678 8.28 -14.17 -21.68
C GLN A 678 8.75 -13.48 -20.41
N ILE A 679 9.87 -12.75 -20.50
CA ILE A 679 10.40 -11.90 -19.43
C ILE A 679 10.17 -10.45 -19.86
N ILE A 680 9.64 -9.62 -18.96
CA ILE A 680 9.36 -8.21 -19.22
C ILE A 680 9.99 -7.37 -18.11
N THR A 681 10.63 -6.25 -18.45
CA THR A 681 11.17 -5.29 -17.47
C THR A 681 11.11 -3.86 -17.99
N GLY A 682 11.13 -2.88 -17.09
CA GLY A 682 11.50 -1.50 -17.42
C GLY A 682 13.02 -1.35 -17.38
N ASP A 683 13.60 -0.56 -18.26
CA ASP A 683 15.05 -0.33 -18.23
C ASP A 683 15.49 0.66 -17.16
N ASN A 684 14.53 1.40 -16.57
CA ASN A 684 14.76 2.34 -15.46
C ASN A 684 14.21 1.78 -14.11
N ASP A 685 14.21 0.47 -13.97
CA ASP A 685 13.74 -0.21 -12.76
C ASP A 685 14.78 -0.07 -11.63
N ALA A 686 14.48 0.75 -10.63
CA ALA A 686 15.30 0.98 -9.43
C ALA A 686 14.94 0.04 -8.26
N THR A 687 13.95 -0.84 -8.43
CA THR A 687 13.52 -1.81 -7.42
C THR A 687 14.13 -3.18 -7.70
N VAL A 688 13.89 -3.73 -8.89
CA VAL A 688 14.52 -4.95 -9.39
C VAL A 688 15.37 -4.56 -10.59
N VAL A 689 16.63 -4.26 -10.33
CA VAL A 689 17.53 -3.70 -11.34
C VAL A 689 17.64 -4.58 -12.60
N PRO A 690 17.76 -4.01 -13.80
CA PRO A 690 17.78 -4.75 -15.08
C PRO A 690 18.84 -5.85 -15.18
N GLN A 691 19.89 -5.79 -14.37
CA GLN A 691 20.92 -6.84 -14.23
C GLN A 691 20.32 -8.23 -14.01
N HIS A 692 19.21 -8.34 -13.25
CA HIS A 692 18.53 -9.61 -13.01
C HIS A 692 18.13 -10.26 -14.33
N CYS A 693 17.36 -9.55 -15.15
CA CYS A 693 16.87 -10.07 -16.43
C CYS A 693 18.01 -10.38 -17.41
N LEU A 694 18.94 -9.43 -17.57
CA LEU A 694 20.05 -9.58 -18.52
C LEU A 694 20.96 -10.77 -18.18
N THR A 695 21.22 -10.99 -16.88
CA THR A 695 22.07 -12.11 -16.44
C THR A 695 21.35 -13.45 -16.60
N PHE A 696 20.03 -13.49 -16.35
CA PHE A 696 19.25 -14.71 -16.60
C PHE A 696 19.19 -15.06 -18.10
N ILE A 697 18.97 -14.07 -18.96
CA ILE A 697 19.05 -14.28 -20.43
C ILE A 697 20.42 -14.84 -20.84
N LYS A 698 21.51 -14.30 -20.29
CA LYS A 698 22.86 -14.82 -20.52
C LYS A 698 22.99 -16.27 -20.08
N ALA A 699 22.43 -16.65 -18.93
CA ALA A 699 22.41 -18.01 -18.44
C ALA A 699 21.59 -18.95 -19.36
N CYS A 700 20.44 -18.49 -19.86
CA CYS A 700 19.61 -19.21 -20.81
C CYS A 700 20.34 -19.47 -22.15
N ILE A 701 21.01 -18.44 -22.68
CA ILE A 701 21.83 -18.60 -23.91
C ILE A 701 22.90 -19.66 -23.68
N ALA A 702 23.61 -19.64 -22.58
CA ALA A 702 24.62 -20.63 -22.22
C ALA A 702 24.05 -22.05 -22.06
N ALA A 703 22.82 -22.16 -21.57
CA ALA A 703 22.10 -23.41 -21.38
C ALA A 703 21.38 -23.91 -22.68
N GLY A 704 21.28 -23.08 -23.71
CA GLY A 704 20.56 -23.40 -24.96
C GLY A 704 19.03 -23.25 -24.83
N THR A 705 18.51 -22.61 -23.77
CA THR A 705 17.09 -22.30 -23.65
C THR A 705 16.79 -20.88 -24.18
N GLN A 706 15.57 -20.65 -24.67
CA GLN A 706 15.24 -19.45 -25.44
C GLN A 706 13.96 -18.76 -24.91
N PRO A 707 14.00 -18.04 -23.77
CA PRO A 707 12.89 -17.21 -23.37
C PRO A 707 12.79 -15.97 -24.25
N ASP A 708 11.56 -15.48 -24.43
CA ASP A 708 11.31 -14.17 -25.02
C ASP A 708 11.63 -13.06 -24.03
N PHE A 709 12.13 -11.92 -24.50
CA PHE A 709 12.49 -10.79 -23.68
C PHE A 709 11.94 -9.49 -24.24
N PHE A 710 11.26 -8.70 -23.41
CA PHE A 710 10.74 -7.40 -23.80
C PHE A 710 11.08 -6.32 -22.75
N VAL A 711 11.56 -5.19 -23.23
CA VAL A 711 11.93 -4.04 -22.41
C VAL A 711 11.00 -2.87 -22.69
N TYR A 712 10.53 -2.21 -21.63
CA TYR A 712 9.85 -0.92 -21.71
C TYR A 712 10.86 0.20 -21.45
N PRO A 713 11.29 0.94 -22.51
CA PRO A 713 12.26 2.01 -22.37
C PRO A 713 11.73 3.17 -21.55
N GLY A 714 12.55 3.66 -20.60
CA GLY A 714 12.21 4.76 -19.71
C GLY A 714 11.28 4.39 -18.53
N GLU A 715 10.74 3.16 -18.50
CA GLU A 715 9.77 2.77 -17.50
C GLU A 715 10.42 2.24 -16.22
N PRO A 716 9.86 2.58 -15.04
CA PRO A 716 10.27 2.06 -13.74
C PRO A 716 9.72 0.64 -13.49
N HIS A 717 9.86 0.15 -12.27
CA HIS A 717 9.36 -1.17 -11.84
C HIS A 717 7.86 -1.38 -12.11
N ASN A 718 7.03 -0.36 -11.94
CA ASN A 718 5.58 -0.41 -12.17
C ASN A 718 5.18 0.55 -13.28
N MET A 719 4.76 0.04 -14.41
CA MET A 719 4.30 0.84 -15.54
C MET A 719 2.93 1.45 -15.28
N ARG A 720 2.75 2.69 -15.72
CA ARG A 720 1.51 3.46 -15.49
C ARG A 720 0.94 4.01 -16.80
N GLY A 721 -0.27 4.56 -16.74
CA GLY A 721 -0.93 5.14 -17.89
C GLY A 721 -1.04 4.17 -19.07
N HIS A 722 -0.86 4.65 -20.27
CA HIS A 722 -0.98 3.86 -21.51
C HIS A 722 -0.02 2.66 -21.54
N GLN A 723 1.19 2.77 -20.97
CA GLN A 723 2.15 1.68 -20.90
C GLN A 723 1.61 0.49 -20.12
N SER A 724 0.78 0.73 -19.09
CA SER A 724 0.12 -0.35 -18.35
C SER A 724 -0.89 -1.11 -19.21
N THR A 725 -1.67 -0.40 -20.05
CA THR A 725 -2.62 -1.04 -20.97
C THR A 725 -1.87 -1.88 -22.00
N HIS A 726 -0.86 -1.32 -22.65
CA HIS A 726 -0.01 -2.03 -23.60
C HIS A 726 0.68 -3.26 -22.97
N LEU A 727 1.14 -3.14 -21.71
CA LEU A 727 1.73 -4.26 -20.97
C LEU A 727 0.73 -5.42 -20.84
N HIS A 728 -0.51 -5.14 -20.43
CA HIS A 728 -1.52 -6.18 -20.25
C HIS A 728 -2.03 -6.75 -21.59
N GLU A 729 -2.04 -5.97 -22.67
CA GLU A 729 -2.26 -6.48 -24.01
C GLU A 729 -1.17 -7.48 -24.39
N ARG A 730 0.10 -7.14 -24.16
CA ARG A 730 1.24 -8.03 -24.46
C ARG A 730 1.20 -9.32 -23.63
N ILE A 731 0.91 -9.23 -22.34
CA ILE A 731 0.76 -10.40 -21.47
C ILE A 731 -0.37 -11.29 -21.99
N SER A 732 -1.52 -10.71 -22.29
CA SER A 732 -2.69 -11.43 -22.83
C SER A 732 -2.38 -12.12 -24.14
N GLN A 733 -1.75 -11.40 -25.07
CA GLN A 733 -1.41 -11.93 -26.39
C GLN A 733 -0.47 -13.14 -26.27
N TYR A 734 0.48 -13.12 -25.35
CA TYR A 734 1.40 -14.24 -25.14
C TYR A 734 0.67 -15.52 -24.72
N PHE A 735 -0.32 -15.41 -23.82
CA PHE A 735 -1.17 -16.52 -23.45
C PHE A 735 -2.10 -16.95 -24.61
N PHE A 736 -2.64 -16.02 -25.38
CA PHE A 736 -3.44 -16.33 -26.56
C PHE A 736 -2.65 -17.09 -27.62
N ASP A 737 -1.38 -16.81 -27.78
CA ASP A 737 -0.54 -17.47 -28.78
C ASP A 737 -0.10 -18.87 -28.36
N TYR A 738 0.21 -19.08 -27.08
CA TYR A 738 0.91 -20.29 -26.62
C TYR A 738 0.12 -21.17 -25.64
N LEU A 739 -0.98 -20.70 -25.03
CA LEU A 739 -1.78 -21.47 -24.08
C LEU A 739 -3.21 -21.74 -24.59
N LYS A 740 -3.35 -21.96 -25.89
CA LYS A 740 -4.67 -22.26 -26.53
C LYS A 740 -5.15 -23.64 -26.22
#